data_f1bee16ffc9ac826dd1b9b944f454940
#
_entry.id   f1bee16ffc9ac826dd1b9b944f454940
#
_cell.length_a   1.000
_cell.length_b   1.000
_cell.length_c   1.000
_cell.angle_alpha   90.00
_cell.angle_beta   90.00
_cell.angle_gamma   90.00
#
_symmetry.space_group_name_H-M   'P 1'
#
loop_
_entity.id
_entity.type
_entity.pdbx_description
1 polymer ?
#
loop_
_entity_poly.entity_id
_entity_poly.type
_entity_poly.pdbx_seq_one_letter_code
_entity_poly.pdbx_strand_id
1 'polypeptide(L)'
;MKKRFLPFSLLLVILILGQSITIADNGGHYVPRTQGTASAEQFMSELRVNQHTGLIDPAWMIKAAQTQNTRNASEDPLYWLSMGPDNMGGQTTAILYDNKVNPNTGGPTGVVYIGSKGGGVYKSYNYGITWHQVGETDLMVSCMAQAADGTIYVGTGDGGNAISYNGISDYGYDNSFVGSGIYQIVDDVVTVLPSTVPSANEVTAWSFVNDITFLGNTLLAATEEGLKVSYDKGTTWTTVLEGRCDEMKTTADNVLVVSCDGKIYIGTIDNLVCHSDDYIQYDEDGTTIIALPVAAGILDVATAPTDANTIYASTIGSNGRHTGIYVSYDKGSTWVVALPSTTPSQGHDLYGSMGLYNHGILVDPSDAGVLYITGYDLWKLQRSESGSGYFMTSQITNGSSTTYYSSSYLHVGLHAMTFNPNNANECYIGTDGGVFKASINGGVFSFSNCNRNYITTRMTNVAISGSDRRIIASGLDHGIVLMNGIDGTDTDGHGNWINPSGYNSGMFDDDYHGGPCAISLINPQTLFVTSKNGSLNRTETAGEDWVSTNFSSSDNEYPISLSEIFRTPILLYENFNDANNPETVNFKNTTEAVIPAGTTITCMSENNYPFYYTLPSALAVNDSIDIQDPVTAKLYVTSTNEVFVTRIPLVFAKETKWYEISRKSLGFDGTPLCMAISADGDNLFIGTKGGRVYRLSNLNTVVDDNTGFYTSEGFQVTTQLIFESTQCVTSVSVDPRNANKLIVTLGNYGNDDYVYYTTNALADEPVFVSKQANLPKMPVYSSLIEMTTGHVLLGTERGVYRAFDVNNANWFADAKMMGEIPVMEMKQQIVSQEDRYVVLASPEDTIVELYPGVKNTGIVYAATYGRGVFRCENYKLNSGTDVPEFPGVVAEATVSVYPNPAYTQAVARFEAEGNANVSYQVFDLMGRMVMSQNLGRLSEGSHEIEINMVDLSTGSYILRISEGTRSATTKFLVY
;
A
#
# COMPACT_ATOMS: atom_id res chain seq x y z
N MET A 1 -27.49 34.75 63.73
CA MET A 1 -27.74 33.59 62.87
C MET A 1 -26.63 33.45 61.84
N LYS A 2 -25.61 32.67 62.15
CA LYS A 2 -24.52 32.31 61.25
C LYS A 2 -24.78 30.87 60.85
N LYS A 3 -25.05 30.57 59.57
CA LYS A 3 -25.00 29.21 59.02
C LYS A 3 -24.21 29.26 57.74
N ARG A 4 -22.98 28.76 57.85
CA ARG A 4 -22.29 27.78 57.04
C ARG A 4 -22.65 27.75 55.54
N PHE A 5 -21.88 28.46 54.75
CA PHE A 5 -21.73 28.30 53.29
C PHE A 5 -20.30 27.83 52.96
N LEU A 6 -19.80 26.77 53.60
CA LEU A 6 -18.43 26.33 53.38
C LEU A 6 -18.26 24.93 52.74
N PRO A 7 -19.32 24.10 52.57
CA PRO A 7 -19.07 22.83 51.90
C PRO A 7 -19.40 22.84 50.39
N PHE A 8 -20.10 23.83 49.84
CA PHE A 8 -20.50 23.82 48.44
C PHE A 8 -19.40 24.35 47.50
N SER A 9 -18.62 25.33 47.94
CA SER A 9 -17.49 25.85 47.16
C SER A 9 -16.29 24.90 47.16
N LEU A 10 -16.12 24.08 48.19
CA LEU A 10 -15.07 23.06 48.24
C LEU A 10 -15.40 21.85 47.33
N LEU A 11 -16.70 21.51 47.22
CA LEU A 11 -17.13 20.41 46.35
C LEU A 11 -17.07 20.82 44.86
N LEU A 12 -17.33 22.10 44.53
CA LEU A 12 -17.22 22.61 43.20
C LEU A 12 -15.76 22.78 42.77
N VAL A 13 -14.87 23.18 43.67
CA VAL A 13 -13.43 23.24 43.42
C VAL A 13 -12.82 21.84 43.27
N ILE A 14 -13.28 20.85 44.01
CA ILE A 14 -12.82 19.47 43.87
C ILE A 14 -13.38 18.85 42.57
N LEU A 15 -14.61 19.19 42.13
CA LEU A 15 -15.14 18.76 40.84
C LEU A 15 -14.42 19.45 39.65
N ILE A 16 -14.06 20.72 39.80
CA ILE A 16 -13.31 21.44 38.75
C ILE A 16 -11.85 20.98 38.74
N LEU A 17 -11.24 20.72 39.89
CA LEU A 17 -9.92 20.13 39.94
C LEU A 17 -9.93 18.66 39.53
N GLY A 18 -10.99 17.93 39.84
CA GLY A 18 -11.16 16.54 39.34
C GLY A 18 -11.34 16.47 37.81
N GLN A 19 -12.07 17.41 37.22
CA GLN A 19 -12.18 17.50 35.75
C GLN A 19 -10.89 18.03 35.13
N SER A 20 -10.18 18.95 35.78
CA SER A 20 -8.89 19.44 35.29
C SER A 20 -7.80 18.37 35.41
N ILE A 21 -7.85 17.50 36.42
CA ILE A 21 -6.91 16.39 36.56
C ILE A 21 -7.24 15.26 35.59
N THR A 22 -8.53 14.99 35.31
CA THR A 22 -8.90 14.04 34.25
C THR A 22 -8.62 14.59 32.84
N ILE A 23 -8.69 15.90 32.62
CA ILE A 23 -8.27 16.51 31.34
C ILE A 23 -6.74 16.60 31.23
N ALA A 24 -6.02 16.75 32.35
CA ALA A 24 -4.56 16.70 32.34
C ALA A 24 -4.00 15.27 32.25
N ASP A 25 -4.75 14.27 32.73
CA ASP A 25 -4.41 12.85 32.57
C ASP A 25 -4.90 12.31 31.19
N ASN A 26 -5.88 12.98 30.55
CA ASN A 26 -6.21 12.79 29.13
C ASN A 26 -5.33 13.64 28.19
N GLY A 27 -4.46 14.46 28.74
CA GLY A 27 -3.36 15.09 28.04
C GLY A 27 -2.29 14.05 27.72
N GLY A 28 -2.57 13.23 26.70
CA GLY A 28 -1.64 12.22 26.22
C GLY A 28 -1.89 10.81 26.76
N HIS A 29 -3.10 10.35 26.91
CA HIS A 29 -3.36 8.97 26.56
C HIS A 29 -3.19 8.89 25.03
N TYR A 30 -1.92 8.79 24.66
CA TYR A 30 -1.44 8.09 23.52
C TYR A 30 -2.22 6.76 23.51
N VAL A 31 -3.33 6.73 22.79
CA VAL A 31 -3.90 5.47 22.29
C VAL A 31 -2.79 4.95 21.41
N PRO A 32 -2.15 3.84 21.79
CA PRO A 32 -0.98 3.42 21.08
C PRO A 32 -1.40 3.30 19.62
N ARG A 33 -0.74 4.00 18.70
CA ARG A 33 -0.82 3.77 17.27
C ARG A 33 -0.51 2.31 16.94
N THR A 34 0.18 1.63 17.84
CA THR A 34 0.29 0.18 17.92
C THR A 34 -1.04 -0.56 17.75
N GLN A 35 -2.17 -0.05 18.26
CA GLN A 35 -3.48 -0.65 17.99
C GLN A 35 -3.89 -0.48 16.52
N GLY A 36 -3.52 0.61 15.87
CA GLY A 36 -3.79 0.84 14.46
C GLY A 36 -3.01 -0.12 13.57
N THR A 37 -1.70 -0.20 13.71
CA THR A 37 -0.86 -1.12 12.92
C THR A 37 -1.21 -2.58 13.21
N ALA A 38 -1.46 -2.94 14.48
CA ALA A 38 -1.93 -4.28 14.84
C ALA A 38 -3.29 -4.61 14.20
N SER A 39 -4.19 -3.63 14.07
CA SER A 39 -5.48 -3.83 13.40
C SER A 39 -5.32 -4.02 11.88
N ALA A 40 -4.35 -3.36 11.26
CA ALA A 40 -4.01 -3.54 9.85
C ALA A 40 -3.43 -4.92 9.57
N GLU A 41 -2.47 -5.35 10.37
CA GLU A 41 -1.89 -6.69 10.29
C GLU A 41 -2.95 -7.76 10.60
N GLN A 42 -3.83 -7.52 11.58
CA GLN A 42 -4.96 -8.40 11.85
C GLN A 42 -5.90 -8.50 10.64
N PHE A 43 -6.22 -7.39 9.99
CA PHE A 43 -7.07 -7.40 8.80
C PHE A 43 -6.44 -8.25 7.67
N MET A 44 -5.15 -8.08 7.41
CA MET A 44 -4.43 -8.90 6.41
C MET A 44 -4.38 -10.37 6.81
N SER A 45 -4.12 -10.65 8.09
CA SER A 45 -4.15 -12.00 8.66
C SER A 45 -5.51 -12.68 8.42
N GLU A 46 -6.61 -12.00 8.74
CA GLU A 46 -7.97 -12.52 8.58
C GLU A 46 -8.32 -12.91 7.13
N LEU A 47 -7.72 -12.26 6.14
CA LEU A 47 -7.89 -12.62 4.72
C LEU A 47 -7.06 -13.85 4.31
N ARG A 48 -6.02 -14.19 5.07
CA ARG A 48 -4.98 -15.14 4.69
C ARG A 48 -4.98 -16.43 5.51
N VAL A 49 -5.14 -16.34 6.84
CA VAL A 49 -5.12 -17.52 7.72
C VAL A 49 -6.20 -18.53 7.35
N ASN A 50 -5.91 -19.79 7.50
CA ASN A 50 -6.90 -20.84 7.35
C ASN A 50 -8.00 -20.67 8.41
N GLN A 51 -9.25 -20.60 7.96
CA GLN A 51 -10.41 -20.31 8.82
C GLN A 51 -10.69 -21.38 9.90
N HIS A 52 -10.09 -22.56 9.79
CA HIS A 52 -10.26 -23.64 10.74
C HIS A 52 -9.12 -23.73 11.74
N THR A 53 -7.90 -23.40 11.32
CA THR A 53 -6.71 -23.50 12.18
C THR A 53 -6.28 -22.17 12.78
N GLY A 54 -6.69 -21.04 12.16
CA GLY A 54 -6.22 -19.70 12.52
C GLY A 54 -4.75 -19.43 12.15
N LEU A 55 -4.13 -20.31 11.37
CA LEU A 55 -2.71 -20.24 11.00
C LEU A 55 -2.55 -20.33 9.48
N ILE A 56 -1.39 -19.89 8.97
CA ILE A 56 -0.94 -20.18 7.61
C ILE A 56 0.17 -21.23 7.70
N ASP A 57 -0.01 -22.35 6.98
CA ASP A 57 1.09 -23.26 6.72
C ASP A 57 1.94 -22.69 5.59
N PRO A 58 3.22 -22.34 5.83
CA PRO A 58 4.09 -21.79 4.80
C PRO A 58 4.26 -22.69 3.57
N ALA A 59 4.05 -24.01 3.72
CA ALA A 59 4.09 -24.96 2.61
C ALA A 59 3.02 -24.63 1.54
N TRP A 60 1.87 -24.07 1.91
CA TRP A 60 0.87 -23.63 0.94
C TRP A 60 1.38 -22.45 0.11
N MET A 61 2.07 -21.49 0.74
CA MET A 61 2.64 -20.34 0.05
C MET A 61 3.76 -20.77 -0.92
N ILE A 62 4.64 -21.67 -0.47
CA ILE A 62 5.73 -22.25 -1.29
C ILE A 62 5.13 -22.96 -2.51
N LYS A 63 4.12 -23.80 -2.30
CA LYS A 63 3.45 -24.53 -3.37
C LYS A 63 2.79 -23.60 -4.38
N ALA A 64 2.13 -22.52 -3.92
CA ALA A 64 1.56 -21.51 -4.79
C ALA A 64 2.64 -20.84 -5.65
N ALA A 65 3.76 -20.43 -5.06
CA ALA A 65 4.89 -19.82 -5.75
C ALA A 65 5.49 -20.72 -6.82
N GLN A 66 5.70 -22.00 -6.52
CA GLN A 66 6.33 -22.95 -7.46
C GLN A 66 5.40 -23.41 -8.59
N THR A 67 4.09 -23.51 -8.31
CA THR A 67 3.11 -23.78 -9.36
C THR A 67 3.12 -22.67 -10.41
N GLN A 68 3.49 -21.48 -10.04
CA GLN A 68 3.61 -20.34 -10.96
C GLN A 68 4.79 -20.47 -11.94
N ASN A 69 5.94 -20.94 -11.53
CA ASN A 69 7.14 -21.09 -12.36
C ASN A 69 6.97 -22.07 -13.54
N THR A 70 5.92 -22.87 -13.56
CA THR A 70 5.63 -23.86 -14.62
C THR A 70 4.60 -23.39 -15.65
N ARG A 71 4.18 -22.10 -15.63
CA ARG A 71 3.04 -21.61 -16.39
C ARG A 71 3.36 -21.08 -17.76
N ASN A 72 2.36 -21.21 -18.63
CA ASN A 72 2.31 -20.50 -19.88
C ASN A 72 2.02 -19.01 -19.62
N ALA A 73 2.93 -18.16 -20.02
CA ALA A 73 2.60 -16.75 -20.17
C ALA A 73 1.52 -16.58 -21.25
N SER A 74 0.69 -15.58 -21.12
CA SER A 74 -0.28 -15.23 -22.19
C SER A 74 0.46 -14.88 -23.47
N GLU A 75 -0.03 -15.35 -24.63
CA GLU A 75 0.49 -14.92 -25.92
C GLU A 75 0.22 -13.43 -26.18
N ASP A 76 -0.76 -12.85 -25.50
CA ASP A 76 -1.13 -11.43 -25.54
C ASP A 76 -1.15 -10.88 -24.11
N PRO A 77 0.02 -10.54 -23.53
CA PRO A 77 0.14 -10.12 -22.15
C PRO A 77 -0.48 -8.74 -21.91
N LEU A 78 -1.06 -8.56 -20.72
CA LEU A 78 -1.46 -7.25 -20.21
C LEU A 78 -0.22 -6.44 -19.83
N TYR A 79 -0.23 -5.16 -20.19
CA TYR A 79 0.83 -4.22 -19.84
C TYR A 79 0.36 -3.32 -18.71
N TRP A 80 0.99 -3.46 -17.55
CA TRP A 80 0.70 -2.71 -16.35
C TRP A 80 1.70 -1.57 -16.19
N LEU A 81 1.21 -0.34 -16.28
CA LEU A 81 2.01 0.87 -16.09
C LEU A 81 1.90 1.34 -14.65
N SER A 82 3.03 1.53 -14.00
CA SER A 82 3.06 2.08 -12.64
C SER A 82 2.57 3.53 -12.63
N MET A 83 1.71 3.84 -11.65
CA MET A 83 1.18 5.18 -11.39
C MET A 83 1.83 5.82 -10.15
N GLY A 84 2.63 5.07 -9.41
CA GLY A 84 3.20 5.50 -8.15
C GLY A 84 2.36 5.07 -6.93
N PRO A 85 2.51 5.74 -5.78
CA PRO A 85 3.29 6.96 -5.51
C PRO A 85 4.79 6.80 -5.75
N ASP A 86 5.44 7.81 -6.32
CA ASP A 86 6.87 7.82 -6.59
C ASP A 86 7.67 8.67 -5.59
N ASN A 87 6.98 9.32 -4.66
CA ASN A 87 7.51 10.18 -3.60
C ASN A 87 7.19 9.67 -2.18
N MET A 88 6.51 8.54 -2.09
CA MET A 88 6.17 7.85 -0.85
C MET A 88 6.64 6.40 -0.98
N GLY A 89 7.41 5.91 -0.02
CA GLY A 89 7.87 4.54 0.01
C GLY A 89 6.95 3.65 0.87
N GLY A 90 7.24 2.37 0.90
CA GLY A 90 6.63 1.40 1.80
C GLY A 90 7.67 0.79 2.73
N GLN A 91 7.31 -0.27 3.40
CA GLN A 91 8.12 -0.93 4.41
C GLN A 91 9.54 -1.27 3.90
N THR A 92 10.52 -0.61 4.51
CA THR A 92 11.94 -0.71 4.16
C THR A 92 12.68 -1.46 5.27
N THR A 93 13.13 -2.67 4.95
CA THR A 93 13.66 -3.65 5.92
C THR A 93 15.17 -3.73 5.95
N ALA A 94 15.84 -3.32 4.87
CA ALA A 94 17.29 -3.40 4.77
C ALA A 94 17.89 -2.17 4.11
N ILE A 95 19.04 -1.71 4.61
CA ILE A 95 19.78 -0.55 4.10
C ILE A 95 21.27 -0.91 4.07
N LEU A 96 21.93 -0.70 2.93
CA LEU A 96 23.34 -1.04 2.73
C LEU A 96 24.07 0.10 2.00
N TYR A 97 25.12 0.63 2.61
CA TYR A 97 26.09 1.47 1.91
C TYR A 97 27.07 0.62 1.09
N ASP A 98 27.29 0.97 -0.17
CA ASP A 98 28.25 0.32 -1.01
C ASP A 98 29.69 0.54 -0.46
N ASN A 99 30.38 -0.58 -0.22
CA ASN A 99 31.75 -0.55 0.29
C ASN A 99 32.80 -0.29 -0.81
N LYS A 100 32.38 -0.21 -2.07
CA LYS A 100 33.28 0.08 -3.20
C LYS A 100 33.84 1.50 -3.10
N VAL A 101 35.06 1.65 -3.50
CA VAL A 101 35.74 2.95 -3.55
C VAL A 101 35.65 3.50 -4.96
N ASN A 102 35.32 4.76 -5.11
CA ASN A 102 35.33 5.43 -6.39
C ASN A 102 36.76 5.48 -6.93
N PRO A 103 37.08 4.86 -8.08
CA PRO A 103 38.43 4.76 -8.60
C PRO A 103 39.05 6.10 -9.00
N ASN A 104 38.23 7.13 -9.23
CA ASN A 104 38.70 8.44 -9.65
C ASN A 104 39.02 9.36 -8.47
N THR A 105 38.32 9.22 -7.36
CA THR A 105 38.46 10.11 -6.20
C THR A 105 39.11 9.44 -4.99
N GLY A 106 39.17 8.12 -4.94
CA GLY A 106 39.60 7.35 -3.79
C GLY A 106 38.65 7.41 -2.58
N GLY A 107 37.49 8.08 -2.74
CA GLY A 107 36.45 8.22 -1.73
C GLY A 107 35.29 7.25 -1.96
N PRO A 108 34.23 7.33 -1.14
CA PRO A 108 33.03 6.50 -1.27
C PRO A 108 32.34 6.77 -2.62
N THR A 109 31.65 5.75 -3.13
CA THR A 109 30.88 5.85 -4.39
C THR A 109 29.64 6.73 -4.25
N GLY A 110 29.11 6.87 -3.04
CA GLY A 110 27.81 7.49 -2.78
C GLY A 110 26.61 6.58 -3.11
N VAL A 111 26.91 5.32 -3.44
CA VAL A 111 25.90 4.32 -3.75
C VAL A 111 25.31 3.75 -2.46
N VAL A 112 23.99 3.65 -2.43
CA VAL A 112 23.24 3.04 -1.32
C VAL A 112 22.24 2.07 -1.93
N TYR A 113 22.08 0.91 -1.30
CA TYR A 113 21.05 -0.06 -1.63
C TYR A 113 20.03 -0.10 -0.50
N ILE A 114 18.77 -0.29 -0.86
CA ILE A 114 17.67 -0.51 0.10
C ILE A 114 16.82 -1.69 -0.35
N GLY A 115 16.28 -2.40 0.63
CA GLY A 115 15.38 -3.53 0.42
C GLY A 115 14.01 -3.24 0.99
N SER A 116 12.98 -3.55 0.21
CA SER A 116 11.59 -3.45 0.61
C SER A 116 10.97 -4.83 0.83
N LYS A 117 10.10 -4.94 1.81
CA LYS A 117 9.33 -6.16 2.07
C LYS A 117 8.37 -6.53 0.93
N GLY A 118 7.96 -5.58 0.09
CA GLY A 118 7.02 -5.86 -1.01
C GLY A 118 7.46 -5.39 -2.39
N GLY A 119 8.57 -4.66 -2.49
CA GLY A 119 8.98 -4.00 -3.74
C GLY A 119 10.37 -4.35 -4.26
N GLY A 120 11.06 -5.33 -3.64
CA GLY A 120 12.39 -5.76 -4.07
C GLY A 120 13.53 -4.83 -3.63
N VAL A 121 14.63 -4.85 -4.39
CA VAL A 121 15.84 -4.07 -4.12
C VAL A 121 15.89 -2.82 -4.97
N TYR A 122 16.27 -1.71 -4.37
CA TYR A 122 16.51 -0.44 -5.04
C TYR A 122 17.93 0.06 -4.76
N LYS A 123 18.46 0.80 -5.72
CA LYS A 123 19.81 1.39 -5.69
C LYS A 123 19.74 2.87 -5.96
N SER A 124 20.45 3.66 -5.17
CA SER A 124 20.70 5.06 -5.40
C SER A 124 22.15 5.29 -5.77
N TYR A 125 22.41 6.14 -6.76
CA TYR A 125 23.76 6.58 -7.15
C TYR A 125 24.11 7.97 -6.58
N ASN A 126 23.19 8.60 -5.85
CA ASN A 126 23.26 9.99 -5.44
C ASN A 126 22.86 10.21 -3.98
N TYR A 127 23.34 9.33 -3.11
CA TYR A 127 23.09 9.42 -1.66
C TYR A 127 21.58 9.46 -1.30
N GLY A 128 20.77 8.60 -1.95
CA GLY A 128 19.34 8.45 -1.63
C GLY A 128 18.45 9.56 -2.17
N ILE A 129 18.92 10.46 -3.04
CA ILE A 129 18.06 11.49 -3.64
C ILE A 129 17.04 10.86 -4.59
N THR A 130 17.46 9.87 -5.38
CA THR A 130 16.58 9.10 -6.27
C THR A 130 16.95 7.63 -6.24
N TRP A 131 15.97 6.77 -6.52
CA TRP A 131 16.13 5.33 -6.50
C TRP A 131 15.81 4.71 -7.85
N HIS A 132 16.47 3.58 -8.11
CA HIS A 132 16.26 2.75 -9.28
C HIS A 132 16.09 1.30 -8.82
N GLN A 133 15.09 0.62 -9.31
CA GLN A 133 14.90 -0.80 -9.02
C GLN A 133 16.05 -1.61 -9.61
N VAL A 134 16.60 -2.56 -8.83
CA VAL A 134 17.67 -3.46 -9.26
C VAL A 134 17.05 -4.79 -9.68
N GLY A 135 17.18 -5.12 -10.96
CA GLY A 135 16.54 -6.28 -11.56
C GLY A 135 15.04 -6.10 -11.77
N GLU A 136 14.39 -7.14 -12.27
CA GLU A 136 12.93 -7.17 -12.50
C GLU A 136 12.21 -7.95 -11.38
N THR A 137 12.88 -8.21 -10.27
CA THR A 137 12.38 -9.11 -9.22
C THR A 137 11.71 -8.35 -8.11
N ASP A 138 10.51 -8.79 -7.75
CA ASP A 138 9.73 -8.30 -6.62
C ASP A 138 10.02 -9.15 -5.38
N LEU A 139 11.25 -9.03 -4.87
CA LEU A 139 11.71 -9.82 -3.75
C LEU A 139 11.14 -9.28 -2.43
N MET A 140 10.72 -10.18 -1.57
CA MET A 140 10.43 -9.91 -0.16
C MET A 140 11.75 -9.80 0.59
N VAL A 141 12.40 -8.64 0.55
CA VAL A 141 13.72 -8.45 1.16
C VAL A 141 13.60 -8.39 2.67
N SER A 142 14.40 -9.21 3.37
CA SER A 142 14.54 -9.19 4.84
C SER A 142 15.82 -8.51 5.27
N CYS A 143 16.95 -8.84 4.61
CA CYS A 143 18.27 -8.39 5.00
C CYS A 143 19.22 -8.31 3.79
N MET A 144 20.33 -7.59 3.94
CA MET A 144 21.38 -7.46 2.92
C MET A 144 22.75 -7.39 3.56
N ALA A 145 23.74 -8.03 2.90
CA ALA A 145 25.15 -7.87 3.25
C ALA A 145 26.02 -7.78 1.98
N GLN A 146 27.16 -7.14 2.07
CA GLN A 146 28.11 -7.01 0.97
C GLN A 146 29.42 -7.69 1.27
N ALA A 147 29.86 -8.55 0.36
CA ALA A 147 31.17 -9.18 0.41
C ALA A 147 32.29 -8.17 0.08
N ALA A 148 33.53 -8.51 0.46
CA ALA A 148 34.70 -7.68 0.21
C ALA A 148 34.99 -7.47 -1.31
N ASP A 149 34.55 -8.38 -2.18
CA ASP A 149 34.64 -8.25 -3.64
C ASP A 149 33.55 -7.35 -4.25
N GLY A 150 32.61 -6.84 -3.42
CA GLY A 150 31.54 -5.96 -3.82
C GLY A 150 30.25 -6.67 -4.21
N THR A 151 30.20 -8.01 -4.19
CA THR A 151 28.97 -8.79 -4.38
C THR A 151 28.02 -8.53 -3.22
N ILE A 152 26.74 -8.22 -3.51
CA ILE A 152 25.71 -8.05 -2.49
C ILE A 152 24.90 -9.33 -2.40
N TYR A 153 24.62 -9.75 -1.18
CA TYR A 153 23.76 -10.87 -0.86
C TYR A 153 22.48 -10.35 -0.22
N VAL A 154 21.35 -10.86 -0.68
CA VAL A 154 20.00 -10.43 -0.29
C VAL A 154 19.26 -11.62 0.28
N GLY A 155 18.91 -11.55 1.54
CA GLY A 155 18.02 -12.52 2.20
C GLY A 155 16.57 -12.17 1.91
N THR A 156 15.74 -13.21 1.79
CA THR A 156 14.32 -13.06 1.50
C THR A 156 13.44 -13.83 2.47
N GLY A 157 12.19 -13.35 2.60
CA GLY A 157 11.17 -13.93 3.46
C GLY A 157 11.10 -13.25 4.82
N ASP A 158 9.89 -13.13 5.33
CA ASP A 158 9.60 -12.59 6.63
C ASP A 158 9.00 -13.71 7.49
N GLY A 159 9.83 -14.31 8.32
CA GLY A 159 9.56 -15.54 9.08
C GLY A 159 8.71 -15.38 10.31
N GLY A 160 8.10 -14.23 10.50
CA GLY A 160 7.15 -14.22 11.57
C GLY A 160 7.45 -13.32 12.72
N ASN A 161 7.16 -12.16 12.44
CA ASN A 161 6.69 -11.28 13.45
C ASN A 161 5.21 -11.62 13.72
N ALA A 162 4.95 -12.82 14.14
CA ALA A 162 3.65 -13.26 14.60
C ALA A 162 3.26 -12.38 15.80
N ILE A 163 2.49 -11.35 15.51
CA ILE A 163 1.89 -10.53 16.56
C ILE A 163 0.84 -11.40 17.22
N SER A 164 1.16 -11.94 18.38
CA SER A 164 0.19 -12.54 19.28
C SER A 164 -0.65 -11.41 19.89
N TYR A 165 -1.68 -10.97 19.18
CA TYR A 165 -2.49 -9.83 19.59
C TYR A 165 -3.44 -10.15 20.77
N ASN A 166 -3.75 -11.39 21.08
CA ASN A 166 -4.69 -11.78 22.14
C ASN A 166 -4.17 -12.80 23.14
N GLY A 167 -2.85 -12.85 23.37
CA GLY A 167 -2.27 -13.81 24.31
C GLY A 167 -2.31 -15.25 23.81
N ILE A 168 -2.47 -15.47 22.52
CA ILE A 168 -2.29 -16.74 21.88
C ILE A 168 -0.78 -16.89 21.65
N SER A 169 -0.17 -17.77 22.38
CA SER A 169 1.28 -17.95 22.50
C SER A 169 1.89 -18.80 21.37
N ASP A 170 1.23 -18.97 20.25
CA ASP A 170 1.79 -19.68 19.12
C ASP A 170 2.29 -18.66 18.10
N TYR A 171 3.58 -18.70 17.80
CA TYR A 171 4.22 -17.99 16.70
C TYR A 171 3.58 -18.46 15.39
N GLY A 172 2.43 -17.86 15.02
CA GLY A 172 1.74 -18.14 13.78
C GLY A 172 2.39 -17.39 12.64
N TYR A 173 2.46 -18.00 11.48
CA TYR A 173 2.90 -17.36 10.24
C TYR A 173 1.79 -16.54 9.58
N ASP A 174 0.85 -16.02 10.36
CA ASP A 174 -0.39 -15.39 9.89
C ASP A 174 -0.17 -14.16 8.99
N ASN A 175 0.93 -13.41 9.21
CA ASN A 175 1.33 -12.27 8.38
C ASN A 175 2.65 -12.47 7.64
N SER A 176 3.24 -13.66 7.70
CA SER A 176 4.51 -13.93 7.04
C SER A 176 4.37 -14.00 5.51
N PHE A 177 5.47 -13.68 4.84
CA PHE A 177 5.62 -13.90 3.40
C PHE A 177 6.82 -14.79 3.18
N VAL A 178 6.61 -15.91 2.53
CA VAL A 178 7.68 -16.86 2.22
C VAL A 178 8.65 -16.23 1.24
N GLY A 179 9.93 -16.32 1.59
CA GLY A 179 11.03 -15.95 0.73
C GLY A 179 11.33 -17.01 -0.33
N SER A 180 12.26 -16.68 -1.19
CA SER A 180 12.73 -17.54 -2.29
C SER A 180 14.23 -17.85 -2.20
N GLY A 181 14.78 -17.75 -0.98
CA GLY A 181 16.19 -18.04 -0.70
C GLY A 181 17.05 -16.79 -0.62
N ILE A 182 18.34 -16.97 -0.87
CA ILE A 182 19.32 -15.89 -0.91
C ILE A 182 19.63 -15.55 -2.38
N TYR A 183 19.64 -14.27 -2.68
CA TYR A 183 20.05 -13.75 -3.99
C TYR A 183 21.40 -13.07 -3.89
N GLN A 184 22.10 -13.03 -5.01
CA GLN A 184 23.30 -12.23 -5.17
C GLN A 184 23.10 -11.17 -6.26
N ILE A 185 23.69 -9.99 -6.05
CA ILE A 185 23.70 -8.89 -7.02
C ILE A 185 25.16 -8.62 -7.41
N VAL A 186 25.45 -8.83 -8.68
CA VAL A 186 26.73 -8.53 -9.29
C VAL A 186 26.49 -7.66 -10.52
N ASP A 187 27.05 -6.45 -10.53
CA ASP A 187 26.87 -5.49 -11.63
C ASP A 187 25.39 -5.28 -12.02
N ASP A 188 24.55 -5.13 -11.00
CA ASP A 188 23.09 -4.94 -11.08
C ASP A 188 22.32 -6.16 -11.64
N VAL A 189 22.98 -7.28 -11.87
CA VAL A 189 22.33 -8.56 -12.22
C VAL A 189 21.99 -9.33 -10.96
N VAL A 190 20.71 -9.61 -10.78
CA VAL A 190 20.16 -10.34 -9.63
C VAL A 190 20.02 -11.82 -9.98
N THR A 191 20.62 -12.69 -9.17
CA THR A 191 20.54 -14.14 -9.37
C THR A 191 20.34 -14.85 -8.03
N VAL A 192 19.47 -15.87 -7.98
CA VAL A 192 19.31 -16.69 -6.79
C VAL A 192 20.50 -17.62 -6.60
N LEU A 193 20.92 -17.86 -5.35
CA LEU A 193 21.84 -18.94 -5.02
C LEU A 193 21.11 -20.28 -5.11
N PRO A 194 21.47 -21.17 -6.05
CA PRO A 194 20.70 -22.42 -6.28
C PRO A 194 20.60 -23.32 -5.05
N SER A 195 21.60 -23.27 -4.16
CA SER A 195 21.67 -24.05 -2.92
C SER A 195 20.66 -23.60 -1.84
N THR A 196 20.04 -22.40 -2.03
CA THR A 196 19.15 -21.78 -1.05
C THR A 196 17.70 -21.69 -1.53
N VAL A 197 17.39 -22.23 -2.71
CA VAL A 197 16.00 -22.24 -3.22
C VAL A 197 15.18 -23.18 -2.32
N PRO A 198 14.06 -22.70 -1.71
CA PRO A 198 13.18 -23.53 -0.88
C PRO A 198 12.64 -24.74 -1.64
N SER A 199 12.47 -25.88 -0.96
CA SER A 199 11.91 -27.08 -1.60
C SER A 199 10.40 -26.92 -1.85
N ALA A 200 9.87 -27.69 -2.82
CA ALA A 200 8.51 -27.52 -3.35
C ALA A 200 7.36 -27.74 -2.37
N ASN A 201 7.57 -28.44 -1.28
CA ASN A 201 6.47 -28.87 -0.41
C ASN A 201 6.82 -28.78 1.08
N GLU A 202 7.93 -28.18 1.41
CA GLU A 202 8.44 -28.14 2.78
C GLU A 202 8.97 -26.75 3.11
N VAL A 203 8.72 -26.30 4.31
CA VAL A 203 9.42 -25.17 4.89
C VAL A 203 10.87 -25.61 5.09
N THR A 204 11.79 -24.81 4.62
CA THR A 204 13.23 -25.02 4.80
C THR A 204 13.85 -23.78 5.42
N ALA A 205 15.07 -23.89 5.90
CA ALA A 205 15.87 -22.76 6.36
C ALA A 205 15.78 -21.53 5.41
N TRP A 206 15.70 -21.79 4.12
CA TRP A 206 15.72 -20.77 3.08
C TRP A 206 14.38 -20.15 2.76
N SER A 207 13.32 -20.63 3.39
CA SER A 207 11.99 -20.02 3.31
C SER A 207 11.94 -18.68 4.05
N PHE A 208 12.81 -18.50 5.03
CA PHE A 208 12.91 -17.28 5.84
C PHE A 208 14.37 -17.05 6.24
N VAL A 209 14.99 -16.04 5.64
CA VAL A 209 16.35 -15.62 5.93
C VAL A 209 16.29 -14.33 6.75
N ASN A 210 16.58 -14.42 8.05
CA ASN A 210 16.37 -13.30 8.98
C ASN A 210 17.54 -12.30 8.94
N ASP A 211 18.79 -12.78 8.84
CA ASP A 211 19.98 -11.92 8.73
C ASP A 211 21.09 -12.58 7.91
N ILE A 212 21.92 -11.76 7.28
CA ILE A 212 23.10 -12.19 6.53
C ILE A 212 24.30 -11.33 6.94
N THR A 213 25.44 -11.97 7.22
CA THR A 213 26.66 -11.23 7.50
C THR A 213 27.90 -11.94 6.98
N PHE A 214 29.04 -11.27 7.01
CA PHE A 214 30.33 -11.82 6.64
C PHE A 214 31.29 -11.80 7.83
N LEU A 215 31.98 -12.94 8.06
CA LEU A 215 33.15 -12.99 8.94
C LEU A 215 34.36 -13.25 8.06
N GLY A 216 35.09 -12.21 7.72
CA GLY A 216 36.10 -12.29 6.65
C GLY A 216 35.48 -12.64 5.29
N ASN A 217 35.84 -13.78 4.74
CA ASN A 217 35.27 -14.30 3.48
C ASN A 217 34.18 -15.35 3.70
N THR A 218 33.85 -15.67 4.94
CA THR A 218 32.84 -16.66 5.29
C THR A 218 31.47 -15.98 5.31
N LEU A 219 30.56 -16.55 4.55
CA LEU A 219 29.15 -16.06 4.50
C LEU A 219 28.33 -16.80 5.57
N LEU A 220 27.60 -16.03 6.36
CA LEU A 220 26.70 -16.54 7.40
C LEU A 220 25.27 -16.09 7.12
N ALA A 221 24.30 -16.96 7.42
CA ALA A 221 22.87 -16.67 7.33
C ALA A 221 22.14 -17.16 8.59
N ALA A 222 21.46 -16.27 9.28
CA ALA A 222 20.49 -16.57 10.33
C ALA A 222 19.16 -16.92 9.68
N THR A 223 18.58 -18.04 10.06
CA THR A 223 17.35 -18.57 9.45
C THR A 223 16.41 -19.14 10.51
N GLU A 224 15.15 -19.42 10.13
CA GLU A 224 14.19 -20.13 11.00
C GLU A 224 14.68 -21.53 11.45
N GLU A 225 15.64 -22.12 10.74
CA GLU A 225 16.17 -23.47 11.06
C GLU A 225 17.65 -23.44 11.44
N GLY A 226 18.15 -22.29 11.91
CA GLY A 226 19.48 -22.20 12.48
C GLY A 226 20.44 -21.24 11.80
N LEU A 227 21.64 -21.20 12.38
CA LEU A 227 22.79 -20.50 11.81
C LEU A 227 23.46 -21.36 10.75
N LYS A 228 23.41 -20.89 9.52
CA LYS A 228 24.02 -21.55 8.35
C LYS A 228 25.31 -20.80 7.98
N VAL A 229 26.36 -21.58 7.69
CA VAL A 229 27.69 -21.07 7.33
C VAL A 229 28.13 -21.63 6.00
N SER A 230 28.64 -20.79 5.12
CA SER A 230 29.21 -21.12 3.83
C SER A 230 30.63 -20.58 3.70
N TYR A 231 31.58 -21.47 3.36
CA TYR A 231 32.98 -21.13 3.08
C TYR A 231 33.26 -20.92 1.57
N ASP A 232 32.25 -21.16 0.72
CA ASP A 232 32.34 -21.17 -0.73
C ASP A 232 31.32 -20.25 -1.42
N LYS A 233 31.06 -19.11 -0.76
CA LYS A 233 30.15 -18.05 -1.25
C LYS A 233 28.73 -18.51 -1.51
N GLY A 234 28.21 -19.39 -0.67
CA GLY A 234 26.85 -19.89 -0.74
C GLY A 234 26.64 -21.09 -1.65
N THR A 235 27.70 -21.74 -2.12
CA THR A 235 27.57 -22.98 -2.91
C THR A 235 27.17 -24.15 -2.02
N THR A 236 27.78 -24.27 -0.82
CA THR A 236 27.44 -25.26 0.18
C THR A 236 27.30 -24.64 1.56
N TRP A 237 26.49 -25.26 2.41
CA TRP A 237 26.16 -24.75 3.74
C TRP A 237 26.27 -25.79 4.83
N THR A 238 26.71 -25.36 6.01
CA THR A 238 26.77 -26.16 7.22
C THR A 238 25.99 -25.47 8.32
N THR A 239 25.18 -26.22 9.08
CA THR A 239 24.48 -25.70 10.27
C THR A 239 25.44 -25.70 11.46
N VAL A 240 25.55 -24.57 12.15
CA VAL A 240 26.40 -24.38 13.33
C VAL A 240 25.58 -24.29 14.61
N LEU A 241 24.43 -23.64 14.55
CA LEU A 241 23.41 -23.63 15.62
C LEU A 241 22.09 -24.10 15.03
N GLU A 242 21.36 -24.90 15.76
CA GLU A 242 19.99 -25.31 15.44
C GLU A 242 19.00 -24.35 16.14
N GLY A 243 17.77 -24.28 15.62
CA GLY A 243 16.70 -23.41 16.13
C GLY A 243 16.64 -22.09 15.39
N ARG A 244 15.62 -21.28 15.65
CA ARG A 244 15.43 -20.00 14.99
C ARG A 244 16.52 -19.01 15.39
N CYS A 245 17.32 -18.55 14.45
CA CYS A 245 18.28 -17.48 14.64
C CYS A 245 17.75 -16.19 14.01
N ASP A 246 17.68 -15.10 14.79
CA ASP A 246 17.08 -13.83 14.38
C ASP A 246 18.13 -12.85 13.84
N GLU A 247 19.23 -12.66 14.54
CA GLU A 247 20.21 -11.63 14.22
C GLU A 247 21.66 -12.06 14.51
N MET A 248 22.60 -11.47 13.79
CA MET A 248 24.03 -11.68 13.95
C MET A 248 24.78 -10.35 13.89
N LYS A 249 25.77 -10.19 14.79
CA LYS A 249 26.71 -9.07 14.73
C LYS A 249 28.13 -9.61 14.93
N THR A 250 29.11 -8.80 14.52
CA THR A 250 30.53 -9.07 14.78
C THR A 250 31.10 -7.94 15.60
N THR A 251 31.93 -8.28 16.62
CA THR A 251 32.71 -7.27 17.33
C THR A 251 33.83 -6.72 16.45
N ALA A 252 34.43 -5.61 16.84
CA ALA A 252 35.53 -4.98 16.12
C ALA A 252 36.77 -5.89 15.93
N ASP A 253 36.92 -6.92 16.75
CA ASP A 253 37.97 -7.94 16.65
C ASP A 253 37.47 -9.28 16.13
N ASN A 254 36.35 -9.30 15.41
CA ASN A 254 35.76 -10.44 14.72
C ASN A 254 35.26 -11.59 15.61
N VAL A 255 34.77 -11.31 16.80
CA VAL A 255 33.99 -12.26 17.59
C VAL A 255 32.54 -12.21 17.12
N LEU A 256 31.95 -13.35 16.84
CA LEU A 256 30.56 -13.48 16.41
C LEU A 256 29.62 -13.45 17.62
N VAL A 257 28.56 -12.68 17.51
CA VAL A 257 27.45 -12.57 18.47
C VAL A 257 26.18 -12.94 17.73
N VAL A 258 25.45 -13.95 18.21
CA VAL A 258 24.26 -14.50 17.53
C VAL A 258 23.11 -14.57 18.51
N SER A 259 21.95 -14.12 18.08
CA SER A 259 20.65 -14.38 18.70
C SER A 259 20.02 -15.64 18.09
N CYS A 260 19.73 -16.64 18.93
CA CYS A 260 19.13 -17.89 18.46
C CYS A 260 18.21 -18.48 19.54
N ASP A 261 16.93 -18.77 19.20
CA ASP A 261 15.89 -19.23 20.15
C ASP A 261 15.79 -18.36 21.42
N GLY A 262 15.83 -17.04 21.25
CA GLY A 262 15.80 -16.08 22.38
C GLY A 262 17.04 -16.11 23.28
N LYS A 263 18.12 -16.79 22.87
CA LYS A 263 19.39 -16.92 23.59
C LYS A 263 20.51 -16.20 22.87
N ILE A 264 21.48 -15.71 23.61
CA ILE A 264 22.71 -15.11 23.04
C ILE A 264 23.85 -16.14 23.03
N TYR A 265 24.50 -16.24 21.88
CA TYR A 265 25.70 -17.05 21.69
C TYR A 265 26.86 -16.17 21.26
N ILE A 266 28.02 -16.32 21.88
CA ILE A 266 29.22 -15.51 21.63
C ILE A 266 30.45 -16.41 21.44
N GLY A 267 31.27 -16.12 20.42
CA GLY A 267 32.48 -16.85 20.20
C GLY A 267 32.98 -16.84 18.74
N THR A 268 33.75 -17.84 18.39
CA THR A 268 34.12 -18.11 17.00
C THR A 268 33.13 -19.09 16.36
N ILE A 269 33.10 -19.20 15.03
CA ILE A 269 32.20 -20.12 14.31
C ILE A 269 32.30 -21.54 14.85
N ASP A 270 33.52 -22.01 15.17
CA ASP A 270 33.76 -23.34 15.66
C ASP A 270 33.53 -23.54 17.17
N ASN A 271 33.30 -22.44 17.90
CA ASN A 271 33.11 -22.48 19.36
C ASN A 271 32.23 -21.31 19.81
N LEU A 272 30.92 -21.40 19.54
CA LEU A 272 29.89 -20.49 20.03
C LEU A 272 29.42 -20.99 21.41
N VAL A 273 29.52 -20.11 22.41
CA VAL A 273 29.11 -20.39 23.79
C VAL A 273 27.80 -19.65 24.09
N CYS A 274 26.83 -20.35 24.67
CA CYS A 274 25.59 -19.78 25.14
C CYS A 274 25.84 -18.97 26.44
N HIS A 275 25.34 -17.74 26.47
CA HIS A 275 25.38 -16.83 27.63
C HIS A 275 23.97 -16.53 28.17
N SER A 276 23.00 -17.39 27.91
CA SER A 276 21.63 -17.29 28.42
C SER A 276 21.20 -18.51 29.19
N ASP A 277 20.29 -18.35 30.15
CA ASP A 277 19.65 -19.41 30.93
C ASP A 277 18.14 -19.09 31.06
N ASP A 278 17.35 -20.02 31.54
CA ASP A 278 15.90 -19.86 31.76
C ASP A 278 15.59 -18.69 32.70
N TYR A 279 16.55 -18.36 33.58
CA TYR A 279 16.47 -17.22 34.50
C TYR A 279 17.77 -16.42 34.48
N ILE A 280 17.68 -15.12 34.86
CA ILE A 280 18.89 -14.33 35.09
C ILE A 280 19.76 -15.01 36.11
N GLN A 281 21.00 -15.32 35.73
CA GLN A 281 22.00 -15.87 36.61
C GLN A 281 22.89 -14.76 37.14
N TYR A 282 23.04 -14.72 38.50
CA TYR A 282 23.88 -13.73 39.14
C TYR A 282 25.12 -14.41 39.74
N ASP A 283 26.23 -13.70 39.81
CA ASP A 283 27.43 -14.11 40.54
C ASP A 283 27.19 -14.10 42.09
N GLU A 284 28.18 -14.57 42.84
CA GLU A 284 28.13 -14.63 44.31
C GLU A 284 27.87 -13.25 44.95
N ASP A 285 28.20 -12.16 44.29
CA ASP A 285 27.89 -10.79 44.71
C ASP A 285 26.41 -10.41 44.65
N GLY A 286 25.58 -11.22 43.97
CA GLY A 286 24.14 -11.02 43.77
C GLY A 286 23.75 -9.84 42.87
N THR A 287 24.73 -9.23 42.18
CA THR A 287 24.53 -8.05 41.33
C THR A 287 25.09 -8.22 39.94
N THR A 288 26.20 -8.94 39.76
CA THR A 288 26.84 -9.20 38.49
C THR A 288 26.10 -10.33 37.79
N ILE A 289 25.59 -10.08 36.56
CA ILE A 289 24.85 -11.02 35.76
C ILE A 289 25.86 -11.84 34.93
N ILE A 290 25.82 -13.17 35.08
CA ILE A 290 26.68 -14.12 34.34
C ILE A 290 25.94 -14.89 33.25
N ALA A 291 24.60 -14.92 33.28
CA ALA A 291 23.78 -15.44 32.21
C ALA A 291 22.48 -14.62 32.08
N LEU A 292 22.15 -14.22 30.88
CA LEU A 292 20.94 -13.48 30.56
C LEU A 292 19.70 -14.40 30.57
N PRO A 293 18.49 -13.87 30.84
CA PRO A 293 17.28 -14.64 30.69
C PRO A 293 17.02 -14.93 29.19
N VAL A 294 16.48 -16.10 28.90
CA VAL A 294 15.96 -16.41 27.58
C VAL A 294 14.80 -15.46 27.26
N ALA A 295 14.85 -14.80 26.12
CA ALA A 295 13.74 -13.93 25.67
C ALA A 295 12.53 -14.79 25.29
N ALA A 296 11.37 -14.43 25.83
CA ALA A 296 10.12 -15.12 25.48
C ALA A 296 9.58 -14.76 24.07
N GLY A 297 10.13 -13.75 23.45
CA GLY A 297 9.90 -13.31 22.09
C GLY A 297 11.22 -13.27 21.33
N ILE A 298 11.79 -12.10 21.13
CA ILE A 298 13.02 -11.86 20.38
C ILE A 298 14.13 -11.40 21.32
N LEU A 299 15.36 -11.83 21.05
CA LEU A 299 16.57 -11.26 21.60
C LEU A 299 17.33 -10.56 20.48
N ASP A 300 17.50 -9.26 20.60
CA ASP A 300 18.21 -8.42 19.64
C ASP A 300 19.60 -8.07 20.17
N VAL A 301 20.60 -7.95 19.30
CA VAL A 301 22.00 -7.78 19.70
C VAL A 301 22.69 -6.65 18.95
N ALA A 302 23.59 -5.90 19.63
CA ALA A 302 24.45 -4.92 19.01
C ALA A 302 25.85 -4.95 19.58
N THR A 303 26.83 -4.62 18.74
CA THR A 303 28.26 -4.53 19.09
C THR A 303 28.76 -3.12 18.89
N ALA A 304 29.66 -2.64 19.75
CA ALA A 304 30.24 -1.32 19.64
C ALA A 304 31.39 -1.30 18.61
N PRO A 305 31.34 -0.44 17.59
CA PRO A 305 32.43 -0.34 16.61
C PRO A 305 33.76 0.18 17.20
N THR A 306 33.68 0.97 18.28
CA THR A 306 34.87 1.59 18.93
C THR A 306 35.43 0.77 20.09
N ASP A 307 34.70 -0.26 20.56
CA ASP A 307 35.12 -1.11 21.67
C ASP A 307 34.68 -2.57 21.48
N ALA A 308 35.60 -3.42 21.11
CA ALA A 308 35.36 -4.82 20.87
C ALA A 308 34.84 -5.63 22.10
N ASN A 309 34.92 -5.05 23.31
CA ASN A 309 34.45 -5.71 24.51
C ASN A 309 33.00 -5.37 24.85
N THR A 310 32.48 -4.28 24.27
CA THR A 310 31.11 -3.81 24.54
C THR A 310 30.10 -4.48 23.61
N ILE A 311 29.17 -5.23 24.20
CA ILE A 311 28.05 -5.91 23.55
C ILE A 311 26.76 -5.51 24.27
N TYR A 312 25.72 -5.23 23.51
CA TYR A 312 24.37 -4.99 24.01
C TYR A 312 23.43 -6.12 23.64
N ALA A 313 22.47 -6.40 24.51
CA ALA A 313 21.37 -7.30 24.26
C ALA A 313 20.05 -6.67 24.71
N SER A 314 19.04 -6.72 23.86
CA SER A 314 17.66 -6.30 24.15
C SER A 314 16.76 -7.52 24.15
N THR A 315 16.03 -7.77 25.23
CA THR A 315 15.08 -8.86 25.32
C THR A 315 13.65 -8.31 25.14
N ILE A 316 12.88 -8.96 24.26
CA ILE A 316 11.51 -8.64 23.90
C ILE A 316 10.61 -9.80 24.33
N GLY A 317 9.55 -9.50 25.05
CA GLY A 317 8.58 -10.50 25.49
C GLY A 317 7.61 -10.93 24.38
N SER A 318 6.89 -12.03 24.59
CA SER A 318 5.86 -12.52 23.66
C SER A 318 4.72 -11.50 23.39
N ASN A 319 4.61 -10.45 24.22
CA ASN A 319 3.65 -9.36 24.04
C ASN A 319 4.24 -8.16 23.24
N GLY A 320 5.42 -8.32 22.63
CA GLY A 320 6.11 -7.29 21.85
C GLY A 320 6.74 -6.15 22.66
N ARG A 321 6.73 -6.21 23.99
CA ARG A 321 7.34 -5.17 24.86
C ARG A 321 8.74 -5.56 25.28
N HIS A 322 9.62 -4.57 25.47
CA HIS A 322 10.93 -4.87 25.99
C HIS A 322 10.84 -5.40 27.44
N THR A 323 11.66 -6.39 27.75
CA THR A 323 11.76 -6.99 29.08
C THR A 323 13.08 -6.67 29.78
N GLY A 324 14.04 -6.14 29.04
CA GLY A 324 15.30 -5.62 29.57
C GLY A 324 16.30 -5.26 28.47
N ILE A 325 17.17 -4.30 28.73
CA ILE A 325 18.35 -4.03 27.90
C ILE A 325 19.57 -4.20 28.81
N TYR A 326 20.51 -4.99 28.31
CA TYR A 326 21.71 -5.39 29.02
C TYR A 326 22.96 -4.94 28.26
N VAL A 327 24.05 -4.69 28.97
CA VAL A 327 25.34 -4.38 28.38
C VAL A 327 26.43 -5.21 29.05
N SER A 328 27.29 -5.80 28.24
CA SER A 328 28.55 -6.40 28.62
C SER A 328 29.71 -5.48 28.24
N TYR A 329 30.73 -5.42 29.08
CA TYR A 329 32.00 -4.72 28.81
C TYR A 329 33.20 -5.70 28.72
N ASP A 330 32.93 -6.99 28.67
CA ASP A 330 33.90 -8.06 28.68
C ASP A 330 33.54 -9.24 27.72
N LYS A 331 32.96 -8.88 26.56
CA LYS A 331 32.55 -9.81 25.50
C LYS A 331 31.55 -10.88 25.97
N GLY A 332 30.60 -10.49 26.81
CA GLY A 332 29.53 -11.36 27.26
C GLY A 332 29.89 -12.23 28.46
N SER A 333 31.11 -12.09 29.07
CA SER A 333 31.46 -12.85 30.26
C SER A 333 30.64 -12.41 31.46
N THR A 334 30.37 -11.09 31.57
CA THR A 334 29.46 -10.52 32.57
C THR A 334 28.56 -9.44 31.96
N TRP A 335 27.43 -9.17 32.58
CA TRP A 335 26.42 -8.23 32.12
C TRP A 335 25.93 -7.32 33.21
N VAL A 336 25.50 -6.12 32.84
CA VAL A 336 24.82 -5.14 33.69
C VAL A 336 23.49 -4.75 33.06
N VAL A 337 22.49 -4.46 33.87
CA VAL A 337 21.22 -3.92 33.37
C VAL A 337 21.43 -2.49 32.93
N ALA A 338 21.34 -2.22 31.63
CA ALA A 338 21.35 -0.87 31.06
C ALA A 338 19.98 -0.20 31.20
N LEU A 339 18.89 -0.95 30.95
CA LEU A 339 17.53 -0.50 31.18
C LEU A 339 16.67 -1.68 31.64
N PRO A 340 16.04 -1.62 32.86
CA PRO A 340 15.15 -2.66 33.31
C PRO A 340 13.83 -2.66 32.52
N SER A 341 13.08 -3.77 32.59
CA SER A 341 11.72 -3.80 32.06
C SER A 341 10.87 -2.70 32.70
N THR A 342 10.13 -1.96 31.89
CA THR A 342 9.26 -0.91 32.37
C THR A 342 7.79 -1.29 32.18
N THR A 343 6.95 -0.94 33.11
CA THR A 343 5.51 -0.96 32.94
C THR A 343 5.09 0.30 32.14
N PRO A 344 3.99 0.28 31.38
CA PRO A 344 3.49 1.47 30.67
C PRO A 344 3.32 2.72 31.54
N SER A 345 3.13 2.53 32.87
CA SER A 345 3.01 3.61 33.85
C SER A 345 4.33 4.35 34.14
N GLN A 346 5.49 3.86 33.67
CA GLN A 346 6.80 4.45 33.93
C GLN A 346 7.33 5.29 32.75
N GLY A 347 6.57 5.41 31.66
CA GLY A 347 6.84 6.39 30.60
C GLY A 347 7.87 5.98 29.52
N HIS A 348 8.33 4.73 29.51
CA HIS A 348 9.32 4.25 28.56
C HIS A 348 8.88 2.92 27.92
N ASP A 349 7.96 2.99 26.95
CA ASP A 349 7.63 1.83 26.14
C ASP A 349 8.39 1.94 24.81
N LEU A 350 9.61 1.41 24.77
CA LEU A 350 10.53 1.58 23.65
C LEU A 350 9.98 1.02 22.33
N TYR A 351 9.25 -0.10 22.41
CA TYR A 351 8.70 -0.79 21.25
C TYR A 351 7.18 -0.65 21.10
N GLY A 352 6.50 -0.08 22.09
CA GLY A 352 5.05 0.16 22.04
C GLY A 352 4.18 -1.09 21.86
N SER A 353 4.60 -2.27 22.36
CA SER A 353 4.05 -3.60 22.06
C SER A 353 4.22 -4.09 20.63
N MET A 354 5.04 -3.43 19.83
CA MET A 354 5.30 -3.78 18.42
C MET A 354 6.68 -4.40 18.20
N GLY A 355 7.42 -4.72 19.28
CA GLY A 355 8.79 -5.25 19.16
C GLY A 355 8.91 -6.58 18.44
N LEU A 356 7.82 -7.33 18.26
CA LEU A 356 7.82 -8.51 17.39
C LEU A 356 7.68 -8.16 15.92
N TYR A 357 7.18 -6.96 15.60
CA TYR A 357 7.00 -6.46 14.24
C TYR A 357 8.17 -5.56 13.79
N ASN A 358 8.60 -4.65 14.68
CA ASN A 358 9.68 -3.72 14.42
C ASN A 358 10.57 -3.59 15.66
N HIS A 359 11.78 -4.02 15.55
CA HIS A 359 12.80 -3.96 16.57
C HIS A 359 14.15 -3.71 15.92
N GLY A 360 15.07 -3.20 16.71
CA GLY A 360 16.46 -3.04 16.34
C GLY A 360 17.21 -2.25 17.39
N ILE A 361 18.43 -2.65 17.62
CA ILE A 361 19.37 -1.92 18.45
C ILE A 361 20.65 -1.63 17.69
N LEU A 362 21.20 -0.42 17.84
CA LEU A 362 22.38 0.01 17.12
C LEU A 362 23.24 0.91 18.02
N VAL A 363 24.54 0.59 18.12
CA VAL A 363 25.48 1.41 18.88
C VAL A 363 25.95 2.58 18.01
N ASP A 364 26.11 3.76 18.63
CA ASP A 364 26.68 4.94 17.97
C ASP A 364 28.10 4.60 17.45
N PRO A 365 28.41 4.90 16.18
CA PRO A 365 29.70 4.54 15.59
C PRO A 365 30.89 5.27 16.22
N SER A 366 30.68 6.32 17.01
CA SER A 366 31.72 7.12 17.67
C SER A 366 31.76 6.96 19.19
N ASP A 367 30.68 6.43 19.81
CA ASP A 367 30.58 6.34 21.28
C ASP A 367 29.93 5.01 21.70
N ALA A 368 30.72 4.08 22.24
CA ALA A 368 30.25 2.79 22.74
C ALA A 368 29.22 2.90 23.90
N GLY A 369 29.09 4.05 24.53
CA GLY A 369 28.12 4.34 25.60
C GLY A 369 26.78 4.89 25.12
N VAL A 370 26.57 4.98 23.79
CA VAL A 370 25.34 5.48 23.18
C VAL A 370 24.71 4.39 22.34
N LEU A 371 23.42 4.13 22.58
CA LEU A 371 22.63 3.12 21.89
C LEU A 371 21.37 3.77 21.31
N TYR A 372 21.02 3.40 20.07
CA TYR A 372 19.76 3.74 19.43
C TYR A 372 18.85 2.51 19.38
N ILE A 373 17.57 2.73 19.68
CA ILE A 373 16.53 1.72 19.58
C ILE A 373 15.59 2.13 18.48
N THR A 374 15.40 1.25 17.51
CA THR A 374 14.37 1.38 16.48
C THR A 374 13.19 0.50 16.84
N GLY A 375 12.02 1.07 16.82
CA GLY A 375 10.76 0.42 17.14
C GLY A 375 9.63 1.19 16.49
N TYR A 376 8.57 1.45 17.23
CA TYR A 376 7.52 2.36 16.75
C TYR A 376 8.09 3.76 16.48
N ASP A 377 8.91 4.26 17.42
CA ASP A 377 9.67 5.51 17.35
C ASP A 377 11.17 5.24 17.49
N LEU A 378 11.99 6.29 17.25
CA LEU A 378 13.42 6.26 17.48
C LEU A 378 13.74 6.75 18.89
N TRP A 379 14.46 5.93 19.63
CA TRP A 379 14.94 6.25 20.97
C TRP A 379 16.46 6.27 21.03
N LYS A 380 17.00 7.12 21.92
CA LYS A 380 18.42 7.15 22.29
C LYS A 380 18.56 6.76 23.75
N LEU A 381 19.45 5.83 24.02
CA LEU A 381 19.91 5.49 25.35
C LEU A 381 21.36 5.94 25.51
N GLN A 382 21.69 6.58 26.58
CA GLN A 382 23.03 7.04 26.87
C GLN A 382 23.45 6.64 28.29
N ARG A 383 24.67 6.08 28.43
CA ARG A 383 25.25 5.71 29.71
C ARG A 383 25.28 6.92 30.62
N SER A 384 24.79 6.79 31.85
CA SER A 384 24.79 7.85 32.84
C SER A 384 26.20 8.02 33.47
N GLU A 385 26.72 9.25 33.49
CA GLU A 385 27.95 9.56 34.21
C GLU A 385 27.78 9.61 35.76
N SER A 386 26.54 9.67 36.22
CA SER A 386 26.20 9.87 37.63
C SER A 386 26.19 8.62 38.53
N GLY A 387 26.62 7.46 38.00
CA GLY A 387 26.78 6.25 38.79
C GLY A 387 25.50 5.54 39.20
N SER A 388 24.34 5.90 38.61
CA SER A 388 23.04 5.24 38.85
C SER A 388 22.94 3.85 38.26
N GLY A 389 23.89 3.41 37.45
CA GLY A 389 23.89 2.11 36.79
C GLY A 389 23.03 2.07 35.53
N TYR A 390 21.88 2.74 35.48
CA TYR A 390 20.97 2.72 34.35
C TYR A 390 21.28 3.81 33.33
N PHE A 391 20.94 3.51 32.06
CA PHE A 391 21.06 4.44 30.95
C PHE A 391 19.93 5.48 31.00
N MET A 392 20.28 6.72 30.60
CA MET A 392 19.26 7.75 30.36
C MET A 392 18.60 7.50 28.99
N THR A 393 17.28 7.55 28.96
CA THR A 393 16.48 7.40 27.74
C THR A 393 16.00 8.75 27.21
N SER A 394 16.03 8.92 25.91
CA SER A 394 15.48 10.09 25.22
C SER A 394 14.72 9.64 23.97
N GLN A 395 13.45 9.97 23.87
CA GLN A 395 12.68 9.77 22.65
C GLN A 395 13.12 10.83 21.65
N ILE A 396 13.55 10.41 20.46
CA ILE A 396 14.02 11.29 19.38
C ILE A 396 12.87 11.68 18.47
N THR A 397 12.01 10.72 18.16
CA THR A 397 10.83 10.95 17.31
C THR A 397 9.57 10.70 18.13
N ASN A 398 8.53 11.43 17.76
CA ASN A 398 7.19 11.17 18.24
C ASN A 398 6.30 11.06 17.01
N GLY A 399 5.96 9.82 16.65
CA GLY A 399 5.13 9.52 15.51
C GLY A 399 3.76 10.23 15.51
N SER A 400 3.38 10.94 16.59
CA SER A 400 2.18 11.79 16.65
C SER A 400 2.37 13.18 16.03
N SER A 401 3.56 13.50 15.52
CA SER A 401 3.79 14.80 14.87
C SER A 401 3.01 14.86 13.54
N THR A 402 2.04 15.76 13.49
CA THR A 402 1.12 15.97 12.37
C THR A 402 1.75 16.71 11.18
N THR A 403 3.02 17.04 11.22
CA THR A 403 3.71 17.82 10.19
C THR A 403 4.58 16.96 9.31
N TYR A 404 3.95 16.26 8.36
CA TYR A 404 4.58 15.36 7.38
C TYR A 404 5.80 15.95 6.64
N TYR A 405 5.88 17.26 6.46
CA TYR A 405 6.98 17.94 5.80
C TYR A 405 7.96 18.66 6.73
N SER A 406 7.84 18.45 8.04
CA SER A 406 8.81 19.06 8.96
C SER A 406 10.11 18.27 9.04
N SER A 407 11.23 18.94 9.29
CA SER A 407 12.54 18.28 9.51
C SER A 407 12.60 17.43 10.78
N SER A 408 11.57 17.46 11.61
CA SER A 408 11.40 16.59 12.79
C SER A 408 10.52 15.38 12.52
N TYR A 409 9.90 15.28 11.32
CA TYR A 409 9.05 14.15 10.96
C TYR A 409 9.88 12.93 10.54
N LEU A 410 9.57 11.80 11.15
CA LEU A 410 9.99 10.49 10.72
C LEU A 410 8.74 9.59 10.74
N HIS A 411 8.51 8.84 9.68
CA HIS A 411 7.41 7.88 9.67
C HIS A 411 7.64 6.80 10.75
N VAL A 412 6.56 6.33 11.34
CA VAL A 412 6.59 5.29 12.38
C VAL A 412 6.95 3.92 11.81
N GLY A 413 7.20 2.94 12.69
CA GLY A 413 7.49 1.57 12.29
C GLY A 413 8.90 1.45 11.69
N LEU A 414 9.92 1.56 12.53
CA LEU A 414 11.33 1.55 12.10
C LEU A 414 11.85 0.13 12.06
N HIS A 415 12.34 -0.31 10.89
CA HIS A 415 12.85 -1.67 10.67
C HIS A 415 14.35 -1.74 10.48
N ALA A 416 14.96 -0.68 9.97
CA ALA A 416 16.40 -0.64 9.72
C ALA A 416 16.98 0.72 10.02
N MET A 417 18.19 0.76 10.55
CA MET A 417 18.97 1.98 10.70
C MET A 417 20.44 1.68 10.39
N THR A 418 21.05 2.51 9.56
CA THR A 418 22.46 2.33 9.16
C THR A 418 23.17 3.67 9.09
N PHE A 419 24.24 3.83 9.86
CA PHE A 419 25.08 5.01 9.81
C PHE A 419 25.93 5.05 8.53
N ASN A 420 26.17 6.26 8.04
CA ASN A 420 27.11 6.48 6.97
C ASN A 420 28.53 6.13 7.45
N PRO A 421 29.21 5.14 6.87
CA PRO A 421 30.54 4.70 7.34
C PRO A 421 31.61 5.81 7.21
N ASN A 422 31.33 6.86 6.45
CA ASN A 422 32.23 7.99 6.23
C ASN A 422 31.80 9.25 6.99
N ASN A 423 30.64 9.25 7.64
CA ASN A 423 30.12 10.38 8.40
C ASN A 423 29.17 9.92 9.52
N ALA A 424 29.69 9.79 10.72
CA ALA A 424 28.92 9.37 11.89
C ALA A 424 27.74 10.29 12.26
N ASN A 425 27.67 11.48 11.69
CA ASN A 425 26.55 12.42 11.88
C ASN A 425 25.44 12.25 10.84
N GLU A 426 25.45 11.18 10.08
CA GLU A 426 24.48 10.89 9.03
C GLU A 426 24.09 9.41 9.05
N CYS A 427 22.81 9.14 8.94
CA CYS A 427 22.31 7.76 8.80
C CYS A 427 21.07 7.71 7.91
N TYR A 428 20.75 6.51 7.40
CA TYR A 428 19.46 6.20 6.79
C TYR A 428 18.65 5.36 7.76
N ILE A 429 17.33 5.57 7.72
CA ILE A 429 16.34 4.86 8.52
C ILE A 429 15.25 4.37 7.60
N GLY A 430 15.02 3.04 7.61
CA GLY A 430 13.94 2.36 6.91
C GLY A 430 12.72 2.24 7.81
N THR A 431 11.57 2.66 7.30
CA THR A 431 10.31 2.72 8.05
C THR A 431 9.18 2.06 7.27
N ASP A 432 7.98 1.96 7.86
CA ASP A 432 6.76 1.55 7.14
C ASP A 432 6.40 2.49 5.99
N GLY A 433 6.83 3.75 6.07
CA GLY A 433 6.59 4.81 5.08
C GLY A 433 7.78 5.08 4.16
N GLY A 434 8.72 4.15 4.05
CA GLY A 434 9.87 4.27 3.17
C GLY A 434 11.18 4.59 3.88
N VAL A 435 12.07 5.28 3.18
CA VAL A 435 13.42 5.59 3.65
C VAL A 435 13.58 7.09 3.93
N PHE A 436 14.22 7.37 5.06
CA PHE A 436 14.55 8.72 5.51
C PHE A 436 16.03 8.83 5.78
N LYS A 437 16.58 9.99 5.47
CA LYS A 437 17.95 10.37 5.82
C LYS A 437 17.92 11.24 7.07
N ALA A 438 18.66 10.85 8.10
CA ALA A 438 18.86 11.66 9.28
C ALA A 438 20.21 12.37 9.25
N SER A 439 20.22 13.65 9.66
CA SER A 439 21.43 14.44 9.95
C SER A 439 21.45 14.81 11.42
N ILE A 440 22.59 14.59 12.07
CA ILE A 440 22.76 14.77 13.52
C ILE A 440 23.70 15.94 13.78
N ASN A 441 23.17 17.03 14.31
CA ASN A 441 23.96 18.24 14.64
C ASN A 441 23.89 18.52 16.14
N GLY A 442 25.02 18.34 16.84
CA GLY A 442 25.06 18.55 18.27
C GLY A 442 24.09 17.67 19.08
N GLY A 443 23.82 16.46 18.59
CA GLY A 443 22.85 15.52 19.18
C GLY A 443 21.39 15.76 18.79
N VAL A 444 21.08 16.74 17.94
CA VAL A 444 19.76 17.02 17.42
C VAL A 444 19.61 16.36 16.04
N PHE A 445 18.57 15.55 15.89
CA PHE A 445 18.22 14.89 14.63
C PHE A 445 17.34 15.79 13.76
N SER A 446 17.62 15.79 12.48
CA SER A 446 16.74 16.31 11.45
C SER A 446 16.57 15.28 10.34
N PHE A 447 15.34 15.08 9.86
CA PHE A 447 15.02 14.05 8.91
C PHE A 447 14.65 14.64 7.55
N SER A 448 15.00 13.93 6.50
CA SER A 448 14.63 14.25 5.12
C SER A 448 14.02 13.01 4.46
N ASN A 449 12.88 13.18 3.81
CA ASN A 449 12.26 12.14 3.01
C ASN A 449 13.15 11.81 1.80
N CYS A 450 13.45 10.54 1.60
CA CYS A 450 14.30 10.03 0.53
C CYS A 450 13.56 8.99 -0.31
N ASN A 451 12.28 9.20 -0.63
CA ASN A 451 11.45 8.20 -1.32
C ASN A 451 11.30 8.44 -2.82
N ARG A 452 12.02 9.37 -3.42
CA ARG A 452 11.87 9.67 -4.86
C ARG A 452 12.19 8.48 -5.74
N ASN A 453 11.20 8.03 -6.54
CA ASN A 453 11.21 6.82 -7.36
C ASN A 453 11.35 5.50 -6.56
N TYR A 454 11.06 5.51 -5.27
CA TYR A 454 10.99 4.33 -4.42
C TYR A 454 9.53 3.85 -4.33
N ILE A 455 9.04 3.21 -5.38
CA ILE A 455 7.63 2.80 -5.53
C ILE A 455 7.42 1.46 -4.85
N THR A 456 7.11 1.51 -3.55
CA THR A 456 6.96 0.32 -2.69
C THR A 456 5.77 0.40 -1.75
N THR A 457 4.86 1.36 -1.94
CA THR A 457 3.69 1.56 -1.07
C THR A 457 2.73 0.39 -1.10
N ARG A 458 2.16 0.07 0.08
CA ARG A 458 1.17 -0.99 0.29
C ARG A 458 -0.25 -0.43 0.12
N MET A 459 -0.78 -0.44 -1.12
CA MET A 459 -2.11 0.05 -1.44
C MET A 459 -3.14 -1.08 -1.42
N THR A 460 -4.30 -0.80 -0.87
CA THR A 460 -5.37 -1.78 -0.69
C THR A 460 -6.65 -1.40 -1.43
N ASN A 461 -6.84 -0.12 -1.76
CA ASN A 461 -7.95 0.34 -2.59
C ASN A 461 -7.51 1.44 -3.55
N VAL A 462 -8.29 1.59 -4.63
CA VAL A 462 -8.10 2.63 -5.64
C VAL A 462 -9.46 3.15 -6.11
N ALA A 463 -9.55 4.47 -6.31
CA ALA A 463 -10.66 5.11 -7.02
C ALA A 463 -10.11 6.09 -8.06
N ILE A 464 -10.81 6.21 -9.17
CA ILE A 464 -10.37 6.91 -10.37
C ILE A 464 -11.43 7.87 -10.85
N SER A 465 -11.03 9.05 -11.27
CA SER A 465 -11.90 9.97 -11.98
C SER A 465 -12.05 9.56 -13.45
N GLY A 466 -13.06 10.10 -14.12
CA GLY A 466 -13.28 9.89 -15.55
C GLY A 466 -12.53 10.86 -16.47
N SER A 467 -12.08 12.00 -15.96
CA SER A 467 -11.73 13.14 -16.82
C SER A 467 -10.34 13.73 -16.61
N ASP A 468 -9.79 13.71 -15.42
CA ASP A 468 -8.63 14.53 -15.05
C ASP A 468 -7.43 13.75 -14.54
N ARG A 469 -7.41 12.43 -14.69
CA ARG A 469 -6.37 11.54 -14.16
C ARG A 469 -6.20 11.62 -12.63
N ARG A 470 -7.21 12.16 -11.93
CA ARG A 470 -7.22 12.14 -10.46
C ARG A 470 -7.43 10.72 -9.99
N ILE A 471 -6.60 10.30 -9.05
CA ILE A 471 -6.63 8.97 -8.43
C ILE A 471 -6.56 9.16 -6.93
N ILE A 472 -7.43 8.48 -6.21
CA ILE A 472 -7.26 8.24 -4.78
C ILE A 472 -6.86 6.79 -4.61
N ALA A 473 -5.85 6.56 -3.80
CA ALA A 473 -5.55 5.23 -3.28
C ALA A 473 -5.53 5.26 -1.76
N SER A 474 -5.81 4.16 -1.15
CA SER A 474 -5.70 4.00 0.29
C SER A 474 -4.82 2.81 0.64
N GLY A 475 -4.02 2.98 1.67
CA GLY A 475 -3.04 1.99 2.11
C GLY A 475 -3.05 1.82 3.61
N LEU A 476 -2.28 0.84 4.07
CA LEU A 476 -2.18 0.55 5.50
C LEU A 476 -1.20 1.45 6.25
N ASP A 477 -0.26 2.11 5.53
CA ASP A 477 0.81 2.90 6.17
C ASP A 477 0.73 4.39 5.86
N HIS A 478 0.06 4.75 4.77
CA HIS A 478 -0.04 6.13 4.29
C HIS A 478 -1.44 6.72 4.41
N GLY A 479 -2.38 5.95 4.93
CA GLY A 479 -3.77 6.37 4.98
C GLY A 479 -4.33 6.55 3.58
N ILE A 480 -4.74 7.76 3.27
CA ILE A 480 -5.28 8.14 1.97
C ILE A 480 -4.25 8.96 1.23
N VAL A 481 -3.97 8.59 0.00
CA VAL A 481 -3.10 9.33 -0.90
C VAL A 481 -3.85 9.73 -2.16
N LEU A 482 -3.61 10.94 -2.61
CA LEU A 482 -4.30 11.58 -3.71
C LEU A 482 -3.31 12.05 -4.76
N MET A 483 -3.52 11.66 -6.01
CA MET A 483 -2.86 12.24 -7.17
C MET A 483 -3.82 13.24 -7.82
N ASN A 484 -3.50 14.52 -7.77
CA ASN A 484 -4.26 15.62 -8.37
C ASN A 484 -3.65 16.00 -9.72
N GLY A 485 -4.17 15.41 -10.80
CA GLY A 485 -3.79 15.78 -12.17
C GLY A 485 -2.38 15.37 -12.59
N ILE A 486 -2.07 15.62 -13.88
CA ILE A 486 -0.74 15.40 -14.47
C ILE A 486 -0.13 16.74 -14.91
N ASP A 487 -0.77 17.84 -14.64
CA ASP A 487 -0.22 19.14 -14.99
C ASP A 487 1.03 19.42 -14.17
N GLY A 488 2.14 18.87 -14.62
CA GLY A 488 3.51 18.96 -14.14
C GLY A 488 4.00 20.34 -13.69
N THR A 489 3.21 21.04 -12.93
CA THR A 489 3.54 22.31 -12.29
C THR A 489 4.01 22.15 -10.86
N ASP A 490 4.27 20.90 -10.42
CA ASP A 490 5.02 20.74 -9.17
C ASP A 490 6.46 21.19 -9.40
N THR A 491 6.73 22.44 -9.05
CA THR A 491 8.03 23.10 -9.21
C THR A 491 9.12 22.46 -8.36
N ASP A 492 8.77 21.54 -7.47
CA ASP A 492 9.67 20.90 -6.51
C ASP A 492 10.18 19.55 -7.00
N GLY A 493 9.68 19.05 -8.14
CA GLY A 493 10.07 17.74 -8.69
C GLY A 493 9.65 16.55 -7.83
N HIS A 494 8.77 16.76 -6.86
CA HIS A 494 8.12 15.73 -6.08
C HIS A 494 6.88 15.24 -6.84
N GLY A 495 6.65 13.94 -6.95
CA GLY A 495 5.49 13.41 -7.68
C GLY A 495 4.15 14.05 -7.23
N ASN A 496 3.17 14.01 -8.11
CA ASN A 496 1.84 14.63 -7.88
C ASN A 496 1.01 13.93 -6.77
N TRP A 497 1.61 13.06 -5.98
CA TRP A 497 0.95 12.37 -4.87
C TRP A 497 1.10 13.15 -3.58
N ILE A 498 -0.04 13.40 -2.94
CA ILE A 498 -0.12 14.08 -1.66
C ILE A 498 -0.91 13.24 -0.67
N ASN A 499 -0.64 13.42 0.62
CA ASN A 499 -1.48 12.88 1.68
C ASN A 499 -2.40 13.99 2.18
N PRO A 500 -3.69 14.01 1.78
CA PRO A 500 -4.62 15.07 2.18
C PRO A 500 -4.93 15.06 3.68
N SER A 501 -4.73 13.92 4.36
CA SER A 501 -4.95 13.82 5.81
C SER A 501 -3.91 14.58 6.64
N GLY A 502 -2.73 14.86 6.09
CA GLY A 502 -1.68 15.66 6.75
C GLY A 502 -1.94 17.16 6.81
N TYR A 503 -2.90 17.67 6.05
CA TYR A 503 -3.17 19.12 5.97
C TYR A 503 -4.16 19.65 7.01
N ASN A 504 -5.06 18.81 7.53
CA ASN A 504 -6.05 19.22 8.54
C ASN A 504 -6.15 18.15 9.65
N SER A 505 -5.32 18.32 10.66
CA SER A 505 -5.09 17.41 11.79
C SER A 505 -6.26 17.18 12.75
N GLY A 506 -7.48 17.20 12.29
CA GLY A 506 -8.65 17.04 13.16
C GLY A 506 -9.74 16.10 12.64
N MET A 507 -9.69 15.70 11.38
CA MET A 507 -10.75 14.88 10.76
C MET A 507 -10.36 13.43 10.50
N PHE A 508 -9.09 13.20 10.22
CA PHE A 508 -8.57 11.85 10.13
C PHE A 508 -7.78 11.63 11.41
N ASP A 509 -8.25 10.74 12.27
CA ASP A 509 -7.49 10.30 13.43
C ASP A 509 -6.04 10.04 12.99
N ASP A 510 -5.10 10.31 13.87
CA ASP A 510 -3.65 10.16 13.66
C ASP A 510 -3.17 8.79 13.11
N ASP A 511 -4.09 8.01 12.56
CA ASP A 511 -3.87 6.68 12.05
C ASP A 511 -3.68 6.67 10.55
N TYR A 512 -2.53 6.19 10.16
CA TYR A 512 -2.09 6.00 8.78
C TYR A 512 -2.87 4.92 8.00
N HIS A 513 -4.08 4.53 8.43
CA HIS A 513 -4.87 3.48 7.79
C HIS A 513 -6.05 4.04 7.01
N GLY A 514 -5.93 4.02 5.68
CA GLY A 514 -6.99 4.34 4.76
C GLY A 514 -7.93 3.16 4.51
N GLY A 515 -9.22 3.46 4.39
CA GLY A 515 -10.25 2.51 3.98
C GLY A 515 -10.66 2.68 2.50
N PRO A 516 -11.71 2.00 2.07
CA PRO A 516 -12.31 2.17 0.75
C PRO A 516 -12.59 3.63 0.38
N CYS A 517 -12.39 3.95 -0.90
CA CYS A 517 -12.52 5.30 -1.43
C CYS A 517 -13.29 5.33 -2.76
N ALA A 518 -13.87 6.50 -3.08
CA ALA A 518 -14.57 6.73 -4.34
C ALA A 518 -14.34 8.16 -4.85
N ILE A 519 -14.38 8.34 -6.17
CA ILE A 519 -14.38 9.63 -6.87
C ILE A 519 -15.66 9.71 -7.71
N SER A 520 -16.36 10.83 -7.63
CA SER A 520 -17.53 11.07 -8.47
C SER A 520 -17.11 11.28 -9.93
N LEU A 521 -17.81 10.64 -10.85
CA LEU A 521 -17.71 10.90 -12.28
C LEU A 521 -18.56 12.11 -12.70
N ILE A 522 -19.65 12.38 -11.98
CA ILE A 522 -20.55 13.51 -12.19
C ILE A 522 -19.84 14.82 -11.79
N ASN A 523 -19.20 14.84 -10.63
CA ASN A 523 -18.39 15.94 -10.14
C ASN A 523 -17.02 15.43 -9.66
N PRO A 524 -15.98 15.41 -10.51
CA PRO A 524 -14.65 14.90 -10.17
C PRO A 524 -13.92 15.62 -9.02
N GLN A 525 -14.44 16.74 -8.55
CA GLN A 525 -13.99 17.42 -7.33
C GLN A 525 -14.50 16.73 -6.07
N THR A 526 -15.57 15.92 -6.19
CA THR A 526 -16.18 15.22 -5.06
C THR A 526 -15.53 13.87 -4.85
N LEU A 527 -14.95 13.71 -3.66
CA LEU A 527 -14.26 12.51 -3.23
C LEU A 527 -14.91 11.97 -1.95
N PHE A 528 -14.91 10.65 -1.81
CA PHE A 528 -15.37 9.95 -0.61
C PHE A 528 -14.26 9.06 -0.10
N VAL A 529 -14.01 9.08 1.19
CA VAL A 529 -12.98 8.26 1.83
C VAL A 529 -13.47 7.73 3.16
N THR A 530 -13.07 6.51 3.45
CA THR A 530 -13.21 5.96 4.78
C THR A 530 -11.84 5.82 5.44
N SER A 531 -11.80 5.94 6.74
CA SER A 531 -10.65 5.56 7.55
C SER A 531 -11.00 4.36 8.44
N LYS A 532 -10.07 3.90 9.24
CA LYS A 532 -10.34 2.80 10.17
C LYS A 532 -11.56 3.11 11.05
N ASN A 533 -12.24 2.04 11.46
CA ASN A 533 -13.37 2.11 12.40
C ASN A 533 -14.53 3.00 11.91
N GLY A 534 -14.74 3.06 10.59
CA GLY A 534 -15.96 3.56 10.00
C GLY A 534 -16.10 5.07 9.86
N SER A 535 -15.04 5.82 9.98
CA SER A 535 -15.09 7.25 9.64
C SER A 535 -15.31 7.41 8.14
N LEU A 536 -16.38 8.06 7.73
CA LEU A 536 -16.68 8.38 6.33
C LEU A 536 -16.67 9.89 6.14
N ASN A 537 -15.83 10.37 5.25
CA ASN A 537 -15.66 11.78 4.92
C ASN A 537 -15.84 12.02 3.43
N ARG A 538 -16.30 13.20 3.07
CA ARG A 538 -16.42 13.66 1.67
C ARG A 538 -15.86 15.07 1.51
N THR A 539 -15.48 15.41 0.29
CA THR A 539 -15.00 16.73 -0.11
C THR A 539 -15.66 17.14 -1.42
N GLU A 540 -15.86 18.42 -1.67
CA GLU A 540 -16.24 18.98 -2.98
C GLU A 540 -15.12 19.86 -3.58
N THR A 541 -13.96 19.90 -2.92
CA THR A 541 -12.80 20.74 -3.25
C THR A 541 -11.57 19.91 -3.61
N ALA A 542 -11.77 18.71 -4.15
CA ALA A 542 -10.68 17.82 -4.53
C ALA A 542 -9.70 17.47 -3.40
N GLY A 543 -10.17 17.43 -2.16
CA GLY A 543 -9.37 17.07 -1.00
C GLY A 543 -8.74 18.23 -0.23
N GLU A 544 -9.05 19.49 -0.60
CA GLU A 544 -8.60 20.66 0.15
C GLU A 544 -9.34 20.80 1.48
N ASP A 545 -10.70 20.66 1.44
CA ASP A 545 -11.56 20.70 2.62
C ASP A 545 -12.41 19.44 2.72
N TRP A 546 -12.49 18.85 3.91
CA TRP A 546 -13.23 17.63 4.15
C TRP A 546 -14.38 17.84 5.13
N VAL A 547 -15.51 17.19 4.87
CA VAL A 547 -16.69 17.20 5.72
C VAL A 547 -17.01 15.77 6.15
N SER A 548 -17.15 15.55 7.46
CA SER A 548 -17.63 14.27 7.96
C SER A 548 -19.09 14.09 7.57
N THR A 549 -19.44 12.94 7.02
CA THR A 549 -20.83 12.56 6.79
C THR A 549 -21.38 12.02 8.10
N ASN A 550 -21.86 12.91 8.98
CA ASN A 550 -22.40 12.50 10.27
C ASN A 550 -23.60 11.58 10.09
N PHE A 551 -23.46 10.35 10.57
CA PHE A 551 -24.56 9.38 10.69
C PHE A 551 -25.46 9.66 11.91
N SER A 552 -25.14 10.65 12.73
CA SER A 552 -25.79 10.96 14.00
C SER A 552 -26.70 12.18 13.97
N SER A 553 -27.30 12.53 12.83
CA SER A 553 -28.22 13.64 12.80
C SER A 553 -29.52 13.32 13.60
N SER A 554 -30.12 14.35 14.18
CA SER A 554 -31.39 14.24 14.91
C SER A 554 -32.56 13.72 14.06
N ASP A 555 -32.35 13.67 12.75
CA ASP A 555 -33.34 13.26 11.74
C ASP A 555 -33.19 11.78 11.33
N ASN A 556 -32.10 11.12 11.73
CA ASN A 556 -31.96 9.66 11.57
C ASN A 556 -32.63 8.98 12.78
N GLU A 557 -33.65 8.22 12.53
CA GLU A 557 -34.42 7.46 13.54
C GLU A 557 -33.55 6.40 14.25
N TYR A 558 -32.38 6.05 13.64
CA TYR A 558 -31.41 5.08 14.14
C TYR A 558 -29.98 5.62 14.01
N PRO A 559 -29.21 5.69 15.11
CA PRO A 559 -27.79 6.03 15.02
C PRO A 559 -27.02 4.91 14.34
N ILE A 560 -26.34 5.20 13.26
CA ILE A 560 -25.48 4.26 12.55
C ILE A 560 -24.12 4.19 13.25
N SER A 561 -23.70 3.00 13.67
CA SER A 561 -22.35 2.76 14.17
C SER A 561 -21.53 2.03 13.13
N LEU A 562 -20.56 2.70 12.54
CA LEU A 562 -19.58 2.08 11.62
C LEU A 562 -18.32 1.59 12.34
N SER A 563 -18.19 1.82 13.64
CA SER A 563 -16.97 1.61 14.44
C SER A 563 -16.56 0.14 14.63
N GLU A 564 -17.42 -0.81 14.26
CA GLU A 564 -17.16 -2.24 14.43
C GLU A 564 -16.38 -2.86 13.26
N ILE A 565 -16.20 -2.12 12.16
CA ILE A 565 -15.53 -2.62 10.98
C ILE A 565 -14.24 -1.83 10.78
N PHE A 566 -13.10 -2.53 10.74
CA PHE A 566 -11.80 -1.91 10.53
C PHE A 566 -11.74 -1.14 9.20
N ARG A 567 -12.33 -1.70 8.13
CA ARG A 567 -12.42 -1.08 6.80
C ARG A 567 -13.85 -1.16 6.30
N THR A 568 -14.57 -0.07 6.42
CA THR A 568 -15.99 0.02 6.02
C THR A 568 -16.12 0.05 4.50
N PRO A 569 -16.74 -0.94 3.86
CA PRO A 569 -17.02 -0.89 2.44
C PRO A 569 -17.96 0.26 2.08
N ILE A 570 -17.58 1.01 1.03
CA ILE A 570 -18.44 2.00 0.37
C ILE A 570 -18.51 1.72 -1.13
N LEU A 571 -19.63 2.10 -1.75
CA LEU A 571 -19.82 1.99 -3.19
C LEU A 571 -20.60 3.20 -3.68
N LEU A 572 -20.00 3.98 -4.57
CA LEU A 572 -20.65 5.08 -5.28
C LEU A 572 -21.21 4.55 -6.59
N TYR A 573 -22.53 4.63 -6.76
CA TYR A 573 -23.23 4.35 -8.02
C TYR A 573 -23.63 5.66 -8.66
N GLU A 574 -23.27 5.85 -9.92
CA GLU A 574 -23.62 7.02 -10.70
C GLU A 574 -24.11 6.60 -12.09
N ASN A 575 -25.15 7.29 -12.56
CA ASN A 575 -25.72 7.08 -13.87
C ASN A 575 -26.14 8.43 -14.47
N PHE A 576 -25.66 8.71 -15.70
CA PHE A 576 -25.96 9.95 -16.43
C PHE A 576 -27.27 9.91 -17.21
N ASN A 577 -27.90 8.72 -17.34
CA ASN A 577 -29.13 8.50 -18.12
C ASN A 577 -30.05 7.48 -17.43
N ASP A 578 -30.31 7.68 -16.14
CA ASP A 578 -31.17 6.81 -15.35
C ASP A 578 -32.66 7.10 -15.64
N ALA A 579 -33.27 6.24 -16.43
CA ALA A 579 -34.70 6.34 -16.73
C ALA A 579 -35.63 6.01 -15.54
N ASN A 580 -35.06 5.43 -14.48
CA ASN A 580 -35.80 5.02 -13.27
C ASN A 580 -35.60 5.99 -12.11
N ASN A 581 -34.87 7.08 -12.29
CA ASN A 581 -34.69 8.07 -11.23
C ASN A 581 -36.05 8.71 -10.90
N PRO A 582 -36.54 8.60 -9.66
CA PRO A 582 -37.83 9.19 -9.28
C PRO A 582 -37.77 10.71 -9.13
N GLU A 583 -36.58 11.30 -9.07
CA GLU A 583 -36.42 12.72 -8.84
C GLU A 583 -36.81 13.54 -10.07
N THR A 584 -37.26 14.76 -9.84
CA THR A 584 -37.61 15.72 -10.87
C THR A 584 -36.97 17.06 -10.60
N VAL A 585 -36.61 17.77 -11.67
CA VAL A 585 -36.16 19.15 -11.61
C VAL A 585 -37.25 20.08 -12.21
N ASN A 586 -37.49 21.24 -11.59
CA ASN A 586 -38.41 22.21 -12.06
C ASN A 586 -37.70 23.20 -12.99
N PHE A 587 -38.02 23.17 -14.27
CA PHE A 587 -37.57 24.18 -15.24
C PHE A 587 -38.60 25.30 -15.38
N LYS A 588 -38.19 26.53 -15.13
CA LYS A 588 -39.04 27.73 -15.29
C LYS A 588 -38.58 28.55 -16.50
N ASN A 589 -39.55 28.90 -17.38
CA ASN A 589 -39.29 29.83 -18.46
C ASN A 589 -39.13 31.27 -17.93
N THR A 590 -37.89 31.70 -17.78
CA THR A 590 -37.55 33.08 -17.35
C THR A 590 -37.27 34.01 -18.54
N THR A 591 -37.44 33.57 -19.77
CA THR A 591 -37.26 34.39 -20.97
C THR A 591 -38.45 35.33 -21.18
N GLU A 592 -38.30 36.31 -22.04
CA GLU A 592 -39.37 37.26 -22.38
C GLU A 592 -40.36 36.70 -23.43
N ALA A 593 -40.16 35.46 -23.91
CA ALA A 593 -40.93 34.83 -24.96
C ALA A 593 -41.42 33.43 -24.60
N VAL A 594 -42.47 32.98 -25.26
CA VAL A 594 -42.92 31.59 -25.20
C VAL A 594 -41.84 30.69 -25.82
N ILE A 595 -41.41 29.63 -25.13
CA ILE A 595 -40.54 28.63 -25.69
C ILE A 595 -41.39 27.60 -26.48
N PRO A 596 -41.17 27.43 -27.79
CA PRO A 596 -42.02 26.56 -28.62
C PRO A 596 -41.86 25.08 -28.25
N ALA A 597 -42.90 24.30 -28.53
CA ALA A 597 -42.80 22.84 -28.49
C ALA A 597 -41.68 22.32 -29.44
N GLY A 598 -41.00 21.28 -29.09
CA GLY A 598 -39.83 20.72 -29.82
C GLY A 598 -38.51 21.45 -29.61
N THR A 599 -38.49 22.54 -28.80
CA THR A 599 -37.24 23.21 -28.42
C THR A 599 -36.52 22.36 -27.37
N THR A 600 -35.23 22.13 -27.61
CA THR A 600 -34.36 21.51 -26.60
C THR A 600 -33.87 22.56 -25.63
N ILE A 601 -34.12 22.37 -24.37
CA ILE A 601 -33.65 23.20 -23.25
C ILE A 601 -32.56 22.51 -22.46
N THR A 602 -31.69 23.29 -21.82
CA THR A 602 -30.71 22.77 -20.86
C THR A 602 -31.29 22.85 -19.46
N CYS A 603 -31.35 21.74 -18.77
CA CYS A 603 -31.75 21.62 -17.38
C CYS A 603 -30.53 21.28 -16.52
N MET A 604 -30.60 21.63 -15.26
CA MET A 604 -29.57 21.26 -14.27
C MET A 604 -30.15 20.20 -13.33
N SER A 605 -29.47 19.06 -13.23
CA SER A 605 -29.78 18.00 -12.28
C SER A 605 -29.63 18.46 -10.83
N GLU A 606 -30.27 17.80 -9.88
CA GLU A 606 -30.01 18.00 -8.44
C GLU A 606 -28.55 17.70 -8.07
N ASN A 607 -27.87 16.87 -8.85
CA ASN A 607 -26.45 16.56 -8.72
C ASN A 607 -25.52 17.56 -9.42
N ASN A 608 -26.01 18.75 -9.78
CA ASN A 608 -25.27 19.82 -10.46
C ASN A 608 -24.63 19.38 -11.81
N TYR A 609 -25.31 18.51 -12.55
CA TYR A 609 -24.88 18.10 -13.88
C TYR A 609 -25.89 18.48 -14.94
N PRO A 610 -25.50 19.11 -16.06
CA PRO A 610 -26.45 19.56 -17.09
C PRO A 610 -26.96 18.40 -17.92
N PHE A 611 -28.26 18.46 -18.28
CA PHE A 611 -28.87 17.54 -19.23
C PHE A 611 -29.80 18.27 -20.19
N TYR A 612 -30.07 17.67 -21.32
CA TYR A 612 -30.91 18.25 -22.36
C TYR A 612 -32.29 17.61 -22.33
N TYR A 613 -33.32 18.48 -22.42
CA TYR A 613 -34.72 18.04 -22.48
C TYR A 613 -35.44 18.71 -23.62
N THR A 614 -36.19 17.99 -24.43
CA THR A 614 -36.98 18.52 -25.51
C THR A 614 -38.43 18.74 -25.05
N LEU A 615 -38.90 19.97 -25.08
CA LEU A 615 -40.22 20.31 -24.60
C LEU A 615 -41.30 19.62 -25.45
N PRO A 616 -42.23 18.85 -24.83
CA PRO A 616 -43.32 18.20 -25.58
C PRO A 616 -44.42 19.20 -25.98
N SER A 617 -44.49 20.33 -25.29
CA SER A 617 -45.49 21.41 -25.55
C SER A 617 -44.82 22.77 -25.35
N ALA A 618 -45.42 23.82 -25.90
CA ALA A 618 -44.95 25.19 -25.74
C ALA A 618 -45.07 25.61 -24.25
N LEU A 619 -44.01 26.27 -23.70
CA LEU A 619 -43.97 26.76 -22.34
C LEU A 619 -44.10 28.30 -22.31
N ALA A 620 -45.18 28.82 -21.72
CA ALA A 620 -45.43 30.24 -21.64
C ALA A 620 -44.40 30.98 -20.72
N VAL A 621 -44.35 32.30 -20.86
CA VAL A 621 -43.46 33.13 -20.02
C VAL A 621 -43.86 32.99 -18.55
N ASN A 622 -42.87 32.73 -17.67
CA ASN A 622 -43.02 32.45 -16.24
C ASN A 622 -43.68 31.12 -15.86
N ASP A 623 -44.13 30.33 -16.83
CA ASP A 623 -44.58 28.98 -16.53
C ASP A 623 -43.39 28.03 -16.25
N SER A 624 -43.69 26.95 -15.56
CA SER A 624 -42.70 25.92 -15.23
C SER A 624 -43.19 24.53 -15.60
N ILE A 625 -42.26 23.62 -15.77
CA ILE A 625 -42.50 22.19 -16.02
C ILE A 625 -41.57 21.34 -15.13
N ASP A 626 -42.14 20.31 -14.50
CA ASP A 626 -41.36 19.32 -13.81
C ASP A 626 -40.87 18.29 -14.81
N ILE A 627 -39.56 18.07 -14.81
CA ILE A 627 -38.85 17.19 -15.75
C ILE A 627 -38.12 16.11 -14.92
N GLN A 628 -38.28 14.85 -15.32
CA GLN A 628 -37.53 13.76 -14.68
C GLN A 628 -36.03 14.04 -14.79
N ASP A 629 -35.33 13.94 -13.65
CA ASP A 629 -33.89 14.07 -13.59
C ASP A 629 -33.23 12.76 -14.06
N PRO A 630 -32.49 12.75 -15.16
CA PRO A 630 -31.83 11.52 -15.63
C PRO A 630 -30.51 11.23 -14.93
N VAL A 631 -30.05 12.10 -14.01
CA VAL A 631 -28.72 11.99 -13.40
C VAL A 631 -28.85 11.53 -11.96
N THR A 632 -28.41 10.30 -11.71
CA THR A 632 -28.49 9.67 -10.39
C THR A 632 -27.11 9.54 -9.77
N ALA A 633 -27.00 9.86 -8.47
CA ALA A 633 -25.88 9.49 -7.61
C ALA A 633 -26.41 8.86 -6.33
N LYS A 634 -25.88 7.67 -5.99
CA LYS A 634 -26.21 6.95 -4.74
C LYS A 634 -24.91 6.46 -4.09
N LEU A 635 -24.75 6.70 -2.79
CA LEU A 635 -23.63 6.16 -2.03
C LEU A 635 -24.15 5.10 -1.07
N TYR A 636 -23.66 3.88 -1.23
CA TYR A 636 -23.94 2.75 -0.34
C TYR A 636 -22.83 2.64 0.70
N VAL A 637 -23.22 2.33 1.92
CA VAL A 637 -22.30 2.04 3.03
C VAL A 637 -22.85 0.88 3.85
N THR A 638 -21.95 0.08 4.42
CA THR A 638 -22.34 -1.07 5.23
C THR A 638 -21.73 -0.97 6.61
N SER A 639 -22.49 -1.43 7.62
CA SER A 639 -21.98 -1.76 8.96
C SER A 639 -22.15 -3.27 9.21
N THR A 640 -21.72 -3.75 10.38
CA THR A 640 -21.99 -5.13 10.78
C THR A 640 -23.51 -5.35 10.85
N ASN A 641 -24.01 -6.25 10.02
CA ASN A 641 -25.43 -6.62 9.90
C ASN A 641 -26.38 -5.55 9.34
N GLU A 642 -25.88 -4.45 8.77
CA GLU A 642 -26.72 -3.36 8.27
C GLU A 642 -26.20 -2.80 6.95
N VAL A 643 -27.10 -2.30 6.11
CA VAL A 643 -26.80 -1.67 4.81
C VAL A 643 -27.59 -0.39 4.67
N PHE A 644 -26.89 0.68 4.30
CA PHE A 644 -27.46 2.03 4.15
C PHE A 644 -27.17 2.60 2.77
N VAL A 645 -28.02 3.55 2.36
CA VAL A 645 -27.82 4.35 1.15
C VAL A 645 -28.19 5.81 1.38
N THR A 646 -27.45 6.71 0.75
CA THR A 646 -27.87 8.10 0.55
C THR A 646 -28.07 8.37 -0.93
N ARG A 647 -29.11 9.17 -1.28
CA ARG A 647 -29.48 9.55 -2.64
C ARG A 647 -28.95 10.93 -3.05
N ILE A 648 -28.36 11.65 -2.09
CA ILE A 648 -27.82 13.00 -2.28
C ILE A 648 -26.34 13.11 -1.88
N PRO A 649 -25.48 12.14 -2.27
CA PRO A 649 -24.08 12.15 -1.82
C PRO A 649 -23.29 13.35 -2.33
N LEU A 650 -23.69 13.95 -3.48
CA LEU A 650 -23.02 15.08 -4.12
C LEU A 650 -23.56 16.45 -3.67
N VAL A 651 -24.64 16.48 -2.89
CA VAL A 651 -25.26 17.73 -2.44
C VAL A 651 -24.70 18.16 -1.10
N PHE A 652 -23.82 19.16 -1.08
CA PHE A 652 -23.16 19.67 0.14
C PHE A 652 -23.99 20.72 0.88
N ALA A 653 -24.90 21.40 0.17
CA ALA A 653 -25.77 22.40 0.76
C ALA A 653 -26.88 21.85 1.66
N LYS A 654 -27.08 20.53 1.64
CA LYS A 654 -28.04 19.80 2.46
C LYS A 654 -27.31 18.83 3.37
N GLU A 655 -27.85 18.57 4.56
CA GLU A 655 -27.38 17.49 5.43
C GLU A 655 -27.61 16.14 4.74
N THR A 656 -26.63 15.22 4.85
CA THR A 656 -26.71 13.89 4.23
C THR A 656 -27.76 13.06 4.92
N LYS A 657 -28.79 12.66 4.19
CA LYS A 657 -29.85 11.78 4.69
C LYS A 657 -29.55 10.32 4.33
N TRP A 658 -29.54 9.47 5.32
CA TRP A 658 -29.28 8.05 5.16
C TRP A 658 -30.54 7.22 5.33
N TYR A 659 -30.67 6.19 4.50
CA TYR A 659 -31.78 5.23 4.54
C TYR A 659 -31.21 3.84 4.79
N GLU A 660 -31.72 3.14 5.80
CA GLU A 660 -31.45 1.74 6.04
C GLU A 660 -32.24 0.89 5.04
N ILE A 661 -31.54 0.08 4.23
CA ILE A 661 -32.16 -0.75 3.18
C ILE A 661 -32.12 -2.23 3.49
N SER A 662 -31.28 -2.66 4.44
CA SER A 662 -31.26 -4.02 4.96
C SER A 662 -30.61 -4.09 6.34
N ARG A 663 -30.98 -5.13 7.09
CA ARG A 663 -30.46 -5.43 8.42
C ARG A 663 -30.64 -6.91 8.77
N LYS A 664 -30.10 -7.34 9.92
CA LYS A 664 -30.19 -8.75 10.37
C LYS A 664 -31.61 -9.30 10.39
N SER A 665 -32.59 -8.53 10.86
CA SER A 665 -34.01 -8.95 10.87
C SER A 665 -34.65 -9.06 9.48
N LEU A 666 -33.98 -8.51 8.46
CA LEU A 666 -34.37 -8.55 7.06
C LEU A 666 -33.53 -9.52 6.22
N GLY A 667 -32.68 -10.30 6.89
CA GLY A 667 -31.91 -11.36 6.25
C GLY A 667 -30.44 -11.04 6.01
N PHE A 668 -29.94 -9.83 6.26
CA PHE A 668 -28.52 -9.50 6.13
C PHE A 668 -27.78 -9.75 7.44
N ASP A 669 -26.95 -10.79 7.50
CA ASP A 669 -26.22 -11.21 8.69
C ASP A 669 -24.73 -11.43 8.38
N GLY A 670 -23.87 -10.58 8.89
CA GLY A 670 -22.41 -10.70 8.77
C GLY A 670 -21.65 -9.37 8.67
N THR A 671 -20.34 -9.46 8.78
CA THR A 671 -19.41 -8.33 8.60
C THR A 671 -19.04 -8.23 7.11
N PRO A 672 -19.43 -7.17 6.40
CA PRO A 672 -19.14 -7.00 4.99
C PRO A 672 -17.66 -6.72 4.73
N LEU A 673 -17.13 -7.24 3.61
CA LEU A 673 -15.77 -6.99 3.12
C LEU A 673 -15.75 -6.29 1.74
N CYS A 674 -16.74 -6.58 0.90
CA CYS A 674 -16.79 -6.06 -0.47
C CYS A 674 -18.23 -5.87 -0.94
N MET A 675 -18.40 -4.99 -1.93
CA MET A 675 -19.68 -4.72 -2.60
C MET A 675 -19.50 -4.58 -4.10
N ALA A 676 -20.52 -5.01 -4.85
CA ALA A 676 -20.66 -4.73 -6.29
C ALA A 676 -22.13 -4.46 -6.61
N ILE A 677 -22.39 -3.60 -7.60
CA ILE A 677 -23.74 -3.26 -8.04
C ILE A 677 -23.92 -3.58 -9.54
N SER A 678 -25.12 -3.99 -9.93
CA SER A 678 -25.45 -4.16 -11.33
C SER A 678 -25.45 -2.82 -12.07
N ALA A 679 -25.17 -2.84 -13.38
CA ALA A 679 -25.05 -1.61 -14.18
C ALA A 679 -26.34 -0.78 -14.19
N ASP A 680 -27.51 -1.42 -14.05
CA ASP A 680 -28.82 -0.78 -13.93
C ASP A 680 -29.11 -0.22 -12.52
N GLY A 681 -28.21 -0.46 -11.54
CA GLY A 681 -28.34 0.01 -10.16
C GLY A 681 -29.42 -0.69 -9.32
N ASP A 682 -30.02 -1.80 -9.82
CA ASP A 682 -31.15 -2.44 -9.15
C ASP A 682 -30.76 -3.58 -8.20
N ASN A 683 -29.55 -4.14 -8.36
CA ASN A 683 -29.07 -5.26 -7.55
C ASN A 683 -27.71 -4.98 -6.94
N LEU A 684 -27.62 -4.97 -5.63
CA LEU A 684 -26.37 -4.84 -4.85
C LEU A 684 -25.98 -6.22 -4.32
N PHE A 685 -24.73 -6.61 -4.57
CA PHE A 685 -24.13 -7.84 -4.07
C PHE A 685 -23.12 -7.50 -2.98
N ILE A 686 -23.21 -8.18 -1.83
CA ILE A 686 -22.35 -7.91 -0.67
C ILE A 686 -21.70 -9.20 -0.21
N GLY A 687 -20.36 -9.23 -0.25
CA GLY A 687 -19.57 -10.33 0.28
C GLY A 687 -19.14 -10.07 1.72
N THR A 688 -19.17 -11.10 2.56
CA THR A 688 -18.89 -11.00 4.00
C THR A 688 -17.66 -11.78 4.43
N LYS A 689 -17.07 -11.38 5.56
CA LYS A 689 -16.00 -12.09 6.26
C LYS A 689 -16.38 -13.53 6.61
N GLY A 690 -17.66 -13.76 6.92
CA GLY A 690 -18.20 -15.08 7.26
C GLY A 690 -18.51 -15.98 6.05
N GLY A 691 -18.05 -15.63 4.84
CA GLY A 691 -18.14 -16.48 3.66
C GLY A 691 -19.49 -16.42 2.93
N ARG A 692 -20.31 -15.43 3.19
CA ARG A 692 -21.64 -15.29 2.61
C ARG A 692 -21.67 -14.19 1.57
N VAL A 693 -22.47 -14.40 0.50
CA VAL A 693 -22.84 -13.34 -0.44
C VAL A 693 -24.33 -13.11 -0.37
N TYR A 694 -24.70 -11.87 -0.14
CA TYR A 694 -26.09 -11.42 -0.16
C TYR A 694 -26.35 -10.61 -1.41
N ARG A 695 -27.56 -10.76 -1.95
CA ARG A 695 -28.12 -9.91 -3.01
C ARG A 695 -29.26 -9.08 -2.40
N LEU A 696 -29.17 -7.74 -2.55
CA LEU A 696 -30.25 -6.81 -2.31
C LEU A 696 -30.84 -6.41 -3.66
N SER A 697 -32.14 -6.58 -3.87
CA SER A 697 -32.82 -6.29 -5.14
C SER A 697 -33.92 -5.25 -4.96
N ASN A 698 -34.38 -4.67 -6.06
CA ASN A 698 -35.38 -3.60 -6.13
C ASN A 698 -34.86 -2.26 -5.57
N LEU A 699 -33.57 -1.95 -5.82
CA LEU A 699 -32.93 -0.73 -5.34
C LEU A 699 -33.37 0.52 -6.11
N ASN A 700 -34.03 0.37 -7.27
CA ASN A 700 -34.65 1.44 -8.04
C ASN A 700 -36.05 1.81 -7.56
N THR A 701 -36.52 1.17 -6.49
CA THR A 701 -37.81 1.49 -5.86
C THR A 701 -37.83 2.92 -5.36
N VAL A 702 -38.97 3.62 -5.58
CA VAL A 702 -39.18 4.97 -5.11
C VAL A 702 -39.19 4.98 -3.58
N VAL A 703 -38.35 5.82 -3.01
CA VAL A 703 -38.28 6.08 -1.58
C VAL A 703 -39.04 7.36 -1.29
N ASP A 704 -40.16 7.26 -0.55
CA ASP A 704 -40.86 8.41 -0.02
C ASP A 704 -39.99 9.03 1.08
N ASP A 705 -39.78 10.35 1.02
CA ASP A 705 -39.03 11.09 2.05
C ASP A 705 -39.64 10.97 3.46
N ASN A 706 -40.93 10.64 3.54
CA ASN A 706 -41.62 10.46 4.82
C ASN A 706 -41.59 9.02 5.37
N THR A 707 -41.34 8.04 4.50
CA THR A 707 -41.42 6.61 4.88
C THR A 707 -40.12 5.87 4.66
N GLY A 708 -39.12 6.49 4.05
CA GLY A 708 -37.89 5.82 3.65
C GLY A 708 -38.14 4.69 2.66
N PHE A 709 -37.43 3.56 2.79
CA PHE A 709 -37.66 2.34 1.98
C PHE A 709 -38.83 1.52 2.49
N TYR A 710 -39.61 2.01 3.46
CA TYR A 710 -40.82 1.38 3.96
C TYR A 710 -42.03 1.91 3.23
N THR A 711 -42.90 1.02 2.82
CA THR A 711 -44.29 1.36 2.46
C THR A 711 -45.23 0.93 3.60
N SER A 712 -46.51 1.28 3.48
CA SER A 712 -47.55 0.75 4.39
C SER A 712 -47.63 -0.79 4.39
N GLU A 713 -47.03 -1.46 3.40
CA GLU A 713 -46.97 -2.91 3.23
C GLU A 713 -45.63 -3.55 3.61
N GLY A 714 -44.60 -2.77 4.00
CA GLY A 714 -43.27 -3.21 4.40
C GLY A 714 -42.15 -2.79 3.47
N PHE A 715 -40.95 -3.37 3.65
CA PHE A 715 -39.80 -3.11 2.78
C PHE A 715 -40.04 -3.56 1.34
N GLN A 716 -39.72 -2.72 0.39
CA GLN A 716 -39.71 -3.09 -1.04
C GLN A 716 -38.38 -3.70 -1.46
N VAL A 717 -37.24 -3.31 -0.81
CA VAL A 717 -35.94 -3.93 -1.03
C VAL A 717 -35.94 -5.32 -0.42
N THR A 718 -35.54 -6.31 -1.20
CA THR A 718 -35.43 -7.71 -0.78
C THR A 718 -33.99 -8.09 -0.56
N THR A 719 -33.72 -8.80 0.54
CA THR A 719 -32.38 -9.33 0.86
C THR A 719 -32.41 -10.85 0.76
N GLN A 720 -31.47 -11.41 0.01
CA GLN A 720 -31.36 -12.85 -0.20
C GLN A 720 -29.90 -13.30 -0.04
N LEU A 721 -29.69 -14.38 0.73
CA LEU A 721 -28.44 -15.14 0.74
C LEU A 721 -28.36 -15.96 -0.55
N ILE A 722 -27.31 -15.74 -1.37
CA ILE A 722 -27.16 -16.39 -2.68
C ILE A 722 -25.95 -17.31 -2.76
N PHE A 723 -24.97 -17.16 -1.87
CA PHE A 723 -23.77 -18.01 -1.81
C PHE A 723 -23.29 -18.15 -0.38
N GLU A 724 -22.74 -19.32 -0.04
CA GLU A 724 -22.15 -19.59 1.27
C GLU A 724 -20.88 -20.45 1.14
N SER A 725 -19.84 -20.07 1.88
CA SER A 725 -18.55 -20.76 2.03
C SER A 725 -18.08 -20.65 3.47
N THR A 726 -17.07 -21.41 3.86
CA THR A 726 -16.36 -21.24 5.14
C THR A 726 -15.23 -20.21 5.06
N GLN A 727 -14.77 -19.89 3.83
CA GLN A 727 -13.72 -18.90 3.57
C GLN A 727 -14.34 -17.50 3.50
N CYS A 728 -13.57 -16.46 3.84
CA CYS A 728 -14.02 -15.08 3.68
C CYS A 728 -14.21 -14.74 2.19
N VAL A 729 -15.28 -13.99 1.88
CA VAL A 729 -15.50 -13.46 0.52
C VAL A 729 -14.70 -12.18 0.36
N THR A 730 -13.67 -12.22 -0.45
CA THR A 730 -12.74 -11.11 -0.67
C THR A 730 -13.20 -10.15 -1.75
N SER A 731 -13.88 -10.65 -2.78
CA SER A 731 -14.42 -9.83 -3.86
C SER A 731 -15.68 -10.46 -4.46
N VAL A 732 -16.54 -9.59 -4.94
CA VAL A 732 -17.70 -9.91 -5.76
C VAL A 732 -17.64 -9.04 -7.00
N SER A 733 -17.77 -9.62 -8.21
CA SER A 733 -17.74 -8.88 -9.47
C SER A 733 -18.91 -9.29 -10.37
N VAL A 734 -19.74 -8.32 -10.70
CA VAL A 734 -20.88 -8.51 -11.62
C VAL A 734 -20.49 -8.11 -13.03
N ASP A 735 -20.93 -8.89 -14.04
CA ASP A 735 -20.71 -8.53 -15.46
C ASP A 735 -21.50 -7.26 -15.80
N PRO A 736 -20.83 -6.15 -16.22
CA PRO A 736 -21.52 -4.90 -16.54
C PRO A 736 -22.61 -5.04 -17.63
N ARG A 737 -22.55 -6.11 -18.43
CA ARG A 737 -23.49 -6.38 -19.53
C ARG A 737 -24.64 -7.29 -19.10
N ASN A 738 -24.50 -8.00 -17.98
CA ASN A 738 -25.50 -9.00 -17.57
C ASN A 738 -25.41 -9.30 -16.06
N ALA A 739 -26.30 -8.74 -15.28
CA ALA A 739 -26.36 -8.91 -13.83
C ALA A 739 -26.56 -10.37 -13.35
N ASN A 740 -26.96 -11.31 -14.23
CA ASN A 740 -26.98 -12.72 -13.92
C ASN A 740 -25.61 -13.39 -13.84
N LYS A 741 -24.55 -12.73 -14.36
CA LYS A 741 -23.20 -13.27 -14.34
C LYS A 741 -22.43 -12.62 -13.18
N LEU A 742 -21.99 -13.46 -12.26
CA LEU A 742 -21.31 -13.04 -11.04
C LEU A 742 -20.10 -13.92 -10.75
N ILE A 743 -18.99 -13.31 -10.38
CA ILE A 743 -17.81 -13.97 -9.81
C ILE A 743 -17.76 -13.67 -8.33
N VAL A 744 -17.42 -14.69 -7.56
CA VAL A 744 -17.10 -14.62 -6.13
C VAL A 744 -15.69 -15.14 -5.94
N THR A 745 -14.85 -14.37 -5.25
CA THR A 745 -13.50 -14.79 -4.88
C THR A 745 -13.34 -14.91 -3.38
N LEU A 746 -12.45 -15.80 -2.97
CA LEU A 746 -12.29 -16.21 -1.58
C LEU A 746 -10.85 -16.03 -1.12
N GLY A 747 -10.70 -15.74 0.17
CA GLY A 747 -9.44 -15.69 0.89
C GLY A 747 -9.07 -17.03 1.54
N ASN A 748 -8.27 -16.95 2.59
CA ASN A 748 -7.92 -18.03 3.52
C ASN A 748 -7.16 -19.20 2.89
N TYR A 749 -5.86 -19.31 3.16
CA TYR A 749 -5.02 -20.41 2.69
C TYR A 749 -5.53 -21.80 3.15
N GLY A 750 -5.06 -22.85 2.49
CA GLY A 750 -5.34 -24.24 2.85
C GLY A 750 -6.68 -24.77 2.35
N ASN A 751 -7.26 -24.15 1.35
CA ASN A 751 -8.50 -24.55 0.71
C ASN A 751 -8.27 -25.03 -0.74
N ASP A 752 -9.28 -25.66 -1.33
CA ASP A 752 -9.19 -26.21 -2.69
C ASP A 752 -9.65 -25.23 -3.76
N ASP A 753 -10.68 -24.43 -3.46
CA ASP A 753 -11.33 -23.54 -4.41
C ASP A 753 -11.36 -22.11 -3.90
N TYR A 754 -10.98 -21.17 -4.77
CA TYR A 754 -10.91 -19.74 -4.46
C TYR A 754 -11.73 -18.87 -5.41
N VAL A 755 -12.32 -19.46 -6.46
CA VAL A 755 -13.07 -18.73 -7.47
C VAL A 755 -14.35 -19.49 -7.81
N TYR A 756 -15.48 -18.82 -7.70
CA TYR A 756 -16.78 -19.33 -8.06
C TYR A 756 -17.46 -18.41 -9.07
N TYR A 757 -18.24 -19.00 -9.97
CA TYR A 757 -18.95 -18.28 -11.02
C TYR A 757 -20.37 -18.79 -11.17
N THR A 758 -21.30 -17.87 -11.41
CA THR A 758 -22.68 -18.17 -11.76
C THR A 758 -23.13 -17.42 -13.01
N THR A 759 -24.12 -17.94 -13.71
CA THR A 759 -24.80 -17.29 -14.84
C THR A 759 -26.28 -17.00 -14.53
N ASN A 760 -26.72 -17.24 -13.32
CA ASN A 760 -28.11 -17.03 -12.88
C ASN A 760 -28.17 -16.36 -11.48
N ALA A 761 -27.32 -15.35 -11.24
CA ALA A 761 -27.21 -14.65 -9.94
C ALA A 761 -28.54 -14.01 -9.48
N LEU A 762 -29.46 -13.72 -10.39
CA LEU A 762 -30.77 -13.13 -10.09
C LEU A 762 -31.88 -14.15 -9.86
N ALA A 763 -31.59 -15.45 -10.01
CA ALA A 763 -32.56 -16.50 -9.69
C ALA A 763 -32.82 -16.59 -8.18
N ASP A 764 -33.92 -17.23 -7.80
CA ASP A 764 -34.25 -17.52 -6.39
C ASP A 764 -33.21 -18.46 -5.76
N GLU A 765 -32.69 -19.41 -6.53
CA GLU A 765 -31.63 -20.34 -6.13
C GLU A 765 -30.48 -20.28 -7.15
N PRO A 766 -29.53 -19.34 -7.04
CA PRO A 766 -28.42 -19.29 -7.96
C PRO A 766 -27.49 -20.50 -7.81
N VAL A 767 -26.90 -20.94 -8.92
CA VAL A 767 -25.96 -22.06 -8.93
C VAL A 767 -24.56 -21.52 -9.19
N PHE A 768 -23.69 -21.71 -8.24
CA PHE A 768 -22.27 -21.33 -8.33
C PHE A 768 -21.41 -22.56 -8.63
N VAL A 769 -20.51 -22.41 -9.58
CA VAL A 769 -19.59 -23.45 -10.03
C VAL A 769 -18.15 -23.01 -9.79
N SER A 770 -17.34 -23.86 -9.17
CA SER A 770 -15.91 -23.60 -9.00
C SER A 770 -15.21 -23.39 -10.34
N LYS A 771 -14.37 -22.41 -10.41
CA LYS A 771 -13.50 -22.06 -11.53
C LYS A 771 -12.02 -22.09 -11.17
N GLN A 772 -11.65 -22.88 -10.17
CA GLN A 772 -10.27 -23.04 -9.72
C GLN A 772 -9.33 -23.49 -10.86
N ALA A 773 -9.74 -24.49 -11.62
CA ALA A 773 -8.98 -25.03 -12.76
C ALA A 773 -7.46 -25.13 -12.47
N ASN A 774 -6.62 -24.47 -13.28
CA ASN A 774 -5.16 -24.44 -13.11
C ASN A 774 -4.66 -23.23 -12.27
N LEU A 775 -5.54 -22.46 -11.64
CA LEU A 775 -5.13 -21.39 -10.72
C LEU A 775 -4.42 -22.02 -9.50
N PRO A 776 -3.28 -21.51 -9.02
CA PRO A 776 -2.72 -21.97 -7.77
C PRO A 776 -3.67 -21.78 -6.60
N LYS A 777 -3.55 -22.66 -5.62
CA LYS A 777 -4.35 -22.61 -4.40
C LYS A 777 -3.79 -21.54 -3.47
N MET A 778 -4.26 -20.34 -3.61
CA MET A 778 -3.87 -19.16 -2.85
C MET A 778 -5.04 -18.19 -2.74
N PRO A 779 -5.04 -17.27 -1.76
CA PRO A 779 -6.05 -16.21 -1.66
C PRO A 779 -6.17 -15.41 -2.97
N VAL A 780 -7.41 -15.09 -3.34
CA VAL A 780 -7.76 -14.21 -4.44
C VAL A 780 -8.48 -13.00 -3.86
N TYR A 781 -7.87 -11.82 -3.95
CA TYR A 781 -8.33 -10.62 -3.24
C TYR A 781 -9.31 -9.78 -4.04
N SER A 782 -9.19 -9.80 -5.36
CA SER A 782 -10.06 -9.03 -6.23
C SER A 782 -10.39 -9.78 -7.51
N SER A 783 -11.50 -9.43 -8.11
CA SER A 783 -11.96 -9.97 -9.40
C SER A 783 -12.54 -8.85 -10.26
N LEU A 784 -12.53 -9.06 -11.57
CA LEU A 784 -13.08 -8.16 -12.57
C LEU A 784 -13.59 -8.97 -13.75
N ILE A 785 -14.84 -8.70 -14.22
CA ILE A 785 -15.33 -9.15 -15.52
C ILE A 785 -15.21 -7.97 -16.47
N GLU A 786 -14.32 -8.09 -17.44
CA GLU A 786 -14.00 -7.02 -18.37
C GLU A 786 -15.23 -6.69 -19.26
N MET A 787 -15.52 -5.39 -19.39
CA MET A 787 -16.80 -4.89 -19.92
C MET A 787 -17.05 -5.18 -21.40
N THR A 788 -16.02 -5.42 -22.22
CA THR A 788 -16.15 -5.60 -23.68
C THR A 788 -16.05 -7.07 -24.07
N THR A 789 -14.99 -7.74 -23.68
CA THR A 789 -14.67 -9.12 -24.06
C THR A 789 -15.30 -10.15 -23.12
N GLY A 790 -15.51 -9.77 -21.86
CA GLY A 790 -15.89 -10.68 -20.78
C GLY A 790 -14.73 -11.54 -20.25
N HIS A 791 -13.52 -11.19 -20.57
CA HIS A 791 -12.35 -11.76 -19.90
C HIS A 791 -12.47 -11.57 -18.40
N VAL A 792 -12.00 -12.51 -17.64
CA VAL A 792 -11.98 -12.40 -16.19
C VAL A 792 -10.55 -12.18 -15.73
N LEU A 793 -10.35 -11.14 -14.93
CA LEU A 793 -9.10 -10.83 -14.26
C LEU A 793 -9.26 -11.13 -12.77
N LEU A 794 -8.24 -11.73 -12.18
CA LEU A 794 -8.15 -12.01 -10.75
C LEU A 794 -6.91 -11.35 -10.18
N GLY A 795 -7.08 -10.56 -9.12
CA GLY A 795 -5.99 -10.06 -8.29
C GLY A 795 -5.75 -11.06 -7.16
N THR A 796 -4.57 -11.64 -7.14
CA THR A 796 -4.23 -12.73 -6.22
C THR A 796 -3.10 -12.35 -5.26
N GLU A 797 -2.76 -13.23 -4.34
CA GLU A 797 -1.56 -13.12 -3.50
C GLU A 797 -0.27 -12.96 -4.34
N ARG A 798 -0.27 -13.41 -5.59
CA ARG A 798 0.89 -13.40 -6.49
C ARG A 798 0.55 -12.88 -7.88
N GLY A 799 0.21 -11.57 -7.94
CA GLY A 799 -0.04 -10.87 -9.19
C GLY A 799 -1.43 -11.10 -9.78
N VAL A 800 -1.55 -10.75 -11.05
CA VAL A 800 -2.80 -10.82 -11.81
C VAL A 800 -2.85 -12.12 -12.62
N TYR A 801 -4.04 -12.73 -12.65
CA TYR A 801 -4.36 -13.85 -13.51
C TYR A 801 -5.52 -13.50 -14.42
N ARG A 802 -5.50 -13.99 -15.68
CA ARG A 802 -6.56 -13.76 -16.65
C ARG A 802 -7.07 -15.08 -17.24
N ALA A 803 -8.39 -15.17 -17.39
CA ALA A 803 -9.06 -16.17 -18.22
C ALA A 803 -9.79 -15.49 -19.38
N PHE A 804 -9.60 -15.98 -20.59
CA PHE A 804 -10.29 -15.50 -21.80
C PHE A 804 -11.76 -16.00 -21.87
N ASP A 805 -12.04 -17.15 -21.28
CA ASP A 805 -13.39 -17.72 -21.13
C ASP A 805 -13.51 -18.37 -19.76
N VAL A 806 -14.27 -17.77 -18.87
CA VAL A 806 -14.49 -18.28 -17.51
C VAL A 806 -15.30 -19.58 -17.49
N ASN A 807 -16.11 -19.86 -18.52
CA ASN A 807 -16.87 -21.11 -18.58
C ASN A 807 -15.93 -22.31 -18.74
N ASN A 808 -14.87 -22.15 -19.52
CA ASN A 808 -13.79 -23.11 -19.73
C ASN A 808 -12.49 -22.54 -19.14
N ALA A 809 -12.48 -22.20 -17.85
CA ALA A 809 -11.42 -21.48 -17.22
C ALA A 809 -10.05 -22.14 -17.42
N ASN A 810 -9.14 -21.35 -17.97
CA ASN A 810 -7.70 -21.61 -18.02
C ASN A 810 -7.01 -20.30 -17.68
N TRP A 811 -6.33 -20.28 -16.54
CA TRP A 811 -5.75 -19.07 -15.98
C TRP A 811 -4.32 -18.88 -16.46
N PHE A 812 -4.04 -17.70 -16.99
CA PHE A 812 -2.72 -17.24 -17.39
C PHE A 812 -2.21 -16.21 -16.39
N ALA A 813 -0.96 -16.33 -15.96
CA ALA A 813 -0.30 -15.27 -15.19
C ALA A 813 -0.07 -14.08 -16.13
N ASP A 814 -0.57 -12.92 -15.74
CA ASP A 814 -0.63 -11.75 -16.61
C ASP A 814 -0.26 -10.44 -15.88
N ALA A 815 0.80 -10.53 -15.08
CA ALA A 815 1.29 -9.42 -14.25
C ALA A 815 2.61 -8.82 -14.80
N LYS A 816 2.77 -8.77 -16.13
CA LYS A 816 3.97 -8.21 -16.75
C LYS A 816 4.18 -6.75 -16.28
N MET A 817 5.38 -6.42 -15.86
CA MET A 817 5.84 -5.16 -15.27
C MET A 817 5.30 -4.87 -13.84
N MET A 818 4.25 -5.53 -13.39
CA MET A 818 3.75 -5.40 -12.03
C MET A 818 4.51 -6.30 -11.05
N GLY A 819 4.86 -7.52 -11.49
CA GLY A 819 5.49 -8.54 -10.67
C GLY A 819 4.52 -9.42 -9.89
N GLU A 820 5.08 -10.30 -9.06
CA GLU A 820 4.35 -11.32 -8.30
C GLU A 820 4.00 -10.81 -6.88
N ILE A 821 3.33 -9.69 -6.81
CA ILE A 821 2.92 -9.05 -5.56
C ILE A 821 1.41 -9.18 -5.33
N PRO A 822 0.93 -9.12 -4.07
CA PRO A 822 -0.50 -9.16 -3.83
C PRO A 822 -1.25 -8.01 -4.50
N VAL A 823 -2.32 -8.33 -5.23
CA VAL A 823 -3.20 -7.36 -5.91
C VAL A 823 -4.52 -7.29 -5.17
N MET A 824 -4.67 -6.24 -4.36
CA MET A 824 -5.74 -6.12 -3.39
C MET A 824 -7.07 -5.68 -3.98
N GLU A 825 -7.04 -4.77 -4.96
CA GLU A 825 -8.23 -4.29 -5.64
C GLU A 825 -7.94 -4.04 -7.12
N MET A 826 -8.91 -4.37 -7.97
CA MET A 826 -8.93 -3.97 -9.38
C MET A 826 -10.25 -3.31 -9.69
N LYS A 827 -10.21 -2.21 -10.46
CA LYS A 827 -11.38 -1.50 -10.96
C LYS A 827 -11.23 -1.18 -12.43
N GLN A 828 -12.29 -1.38 -13.21
CA GLN A 828 -12.37 -0.93 -14.60
C GLN A 828 -13.29 0.29 -14.69
N GLN A 829 -12.90 1.30 -15.44
CA GLN A 829 -13.80 2.39 -15.79
C GLN A 829 -14.80 1.89 -16.83
N ILE A 830 -16.04 1.66 -16.42
CA ILE A 830 -17.09 1.11 -17.27
C ILE A 830 -18.03 2.17 -17.85
N VAL A 831 -17.97 3.40 -17.36
CA VAL A 831 -18.80 4.52 -17.82
C VAL A 831 -18.14 5.22 -18.99
N SER A 832 -18.95 5.61 -19.98
CA SER A 832 -18.55 6.47 -21.10
C SER A 832 -19.48 7.67 -21.14
N GLN A 833 -18.92 8.87 -21.13
CA GLN A 833 -19.68 10.12 -21.17
C GLN A 833 -18.91 11.17 -21.95
N GLU A 834 -19.58 11.83 -22.89
CA GLU A 834 -19.03 12.94 -23.64
C GLU A 834 -18.98 14.23 -22.81
N ASP A 835 -18.03 15.12 -23.15
CA ASP A 835 -17.96 16.45 -22.57
C ASP A 835 -19.27 17.22 -22.84
N ARG A 836 -19.77 17.93 -21.84
CA ARG A 836 -20.92 18.83 -22.01
C ARG A 836 -20.49 20.27 -21.79
N TYR A 837 -21.01 21.13 -22.63
CA TYR A 837 -20.76 22.57 -22.59
C TYR A 837 -22.07 23.30 -22.32
N VAL A 838 -22.13 24.08 -21.26
CA VAL A 838 -23.27 24.91 -20.94
C VAL A 838 -22.91 26.37 -21.19
N VAL A 839 -23.71 27.02 -22.01
CA VAL A 839 -23.55 28.45 -22.29
C VAL A 839 -24.39 29.23 -21.28
N LEU A 840 -23.72 29.89 -20.36
CA LEU A 840 -24.32 30.81 -19.42
C LEU A 840 -24.28 32.22 -20.02
N ALA A 841 -25.41 32.68 -20.54
CA ALA A 841 -25.50 34.02 -21.10
C ALA A 841 -25.69 35.04 -19.98
N SER A 842 -24.71 35.92 -19.76
CA SER A 842 -24.86 37.17 -18.99
C SER A 842 -25.05 38.32 -19.97
N PRO A 843 -25.75 39.42 -19.57
CA PRO A 843 -25.87 40.60 -20.42
C PRO A 843 -24.55 41.24 -20.86
N GLU A 844 -23.45 40.91 -20.15
CA GLU A 844 -22.14 41.50 -20.38
C GLU A 844 -21.10 40.49 -20.93
N ASP A 845 -21.31 39.17 -20.71
CA ASP A 845 -20.37 38.14 -21.17
C ASP A 845 -21.07 36.77 -21.37
N THR A 846 -20.58 36.00 -22.35
CA THR A 846 -20.97 34.59 -22.54
C THR A 846 -19.95 33.72 -21.88
N ILE A 847 -20.31 33.10 -20.74
CA ILE A 847 -19.46 32.11 -20.06
C ILE A 847 -19.84 30.73 -20.60
N VAL A 848 -18.85 29.95 -21.06
CA VAL A 848 -19.02 28.55 -21.42
C VAL A 848 -18.46 27.73 -20.30
N GLU A 849 -19.31 27.02 -19.60
CA GLU A 849 -18.91 26.08 -18.55
C GLU A 849 -18.74 24.68 -19.13
N LEU A 850 -17.59 24.06 -18.86
CA LEU A 850 -17.27 22.69 -19.26
C LEU A 850 -17.60 21.71 -18.13
N TYR A 851 -18.45 20.75 -18.42
CA TYR A 851 -18.69 19.57 -17.61
C TYR A 851 -17.96 18.39 -18.28
N PRO A 852 -16.83 17.97 -17.71
CA PRO A 852 -15.97 17.00 -18.38
C PRO A 852 -16.62 15.62 -18.41
N GLY A 853 -16.46 14.94 -19.52
CA GLY A 853 -16.90 13.57 -19.73
C GLY A 853 -15.91 12.55 -19.16
N VAL A 854 -16.18 11.26 -19.42
CA VAL A 854 -15.35 10.13 -19.03
C VAL A 854 -14.54 9.66 -20.25
N LYS A 855 -13.21 9.74 -20.18
CA LYS A 855 -12.31 9.51 -21.32
C LYS A 855 -11.37 8.30 -21.13
N ASN A 856 -11.39 7.69 -19.97
CA ASN A 856 -10.58 6.53 -19.63
C ASN A 856 -11.41 5.22 -19.60
N THR A 857 -12.54 5.20 -20.28
CA THR A 857 -13.42 4.03 -20.38
C THR A 857 -12.64 2.80 -20.87
N GLY A 858 -12.79 1.68 -20.17
CA GLY A 858 -12.11 0.42 -20.45
C GLY A 858 -10.78 0.27 -19.69
N ILE A 859 -10.13 1.33 -19.24
CA ILE A 859 -8.87 1.21 -18.48
C ILE A 859 -9.12 0.47 -17.17
N VAL A 860 -8.22 -0.48 -16.86
CA VAL A 860 -8.21 -1.21 -15.59
C VAL A 860 -7.13 -0.63 -14.69
N TYR A 861 -7.46 -0.41 -13.43
CA TYR A 861 -6.55 0.06 -12.39
C TYR A 861 -6.43 -1.00 -11.31
N ALA A 862 -5.24 -1.10 -10.70
CA ALA A 862 -4.95 -2.08 -9.67
C ALA A 862 -4.21 -1.43 -8.50
N ALA A 863 -4.68 -1.70 -7.28
CA ALA A 863 -3.98 -1.39 -6.04
C ALA A 863 -3.18 -2.61 -5.60
N THR A 864 -1.89 -2.42 -5.31
CA THR A 864 -0.96 -3.51 -4.98
C THR A 864 -0.34 -3.36 -3.60
N TYR A 865 -0.10 -4.47 -2.95
CA TYR A 865 0.51 -4.50 -1.62
C TYR A 865 2.04 -4.55 -1.71
N GLY A 866 2.64 -3.39 -2.07
CA GLY A 866 4.10 -3.25 -2.12
C GLY A 866 4.65 -2.53 -3.36
N ARG A 867 3.80 -2.18 -4.36
CA ARG A 867 4.25 -1.41 -5.55
C ARG A 867 3.25 -0.34 -5.99
N GLY A 868 2.44 0.16 -5.04
CA GLY A 868 1.51 1.25 -5.29
C GLY A 868 0.37 0.89 -6.24
N VAL A 869 0.06 1.79 -7.16
CA VAL A 869 -1.05 1.69 -8.10
C VAL A 869 -0.54 1.46 -9.51
N PHE A 870 -1.23 0.60 -10.25
CA PHE A 870 -0.97 0.35 -11.67
C PHE A 870 -2.20 0.63 -12.50
N ARG A 871 -2.00 0.89 -13.79
CA ARG A 871 -3.05 0.92 -14.81
C ARG A 871 -2.71 0.04 -16.00
N CYS A 872 -3.76 -0.52 -16.63
CA CYS A 872 -3.68 -1.32 -17.84
C CYS A 872 -4.61 -0.71 -18.90
N GLU A 873 -4.06 -0.32 -20.05
CA GLU A 873 -4.80 0.30 -21.16
C GLU A 873 -5.20 -0.70 -22.26
N ASN A 874 -4.90 -1.99 -22.11
CA ASN A 874 -5.21 -3.01 -23.12
C ASN A 874 -6.70 -3.09 -23.46
N TYR A 875 -7.58 -2.67 -22.56
CA TYR A 875 -9.05 -2.67 -22.75
C TYR A 875 -9.63 -1.27 -22.95
N LYS A 876 -8.80 -0.24 -23.09
CA LYS A 876 -9.25 1.15 -23.29
C LYS A 876 -10.10 1.25 -24.57
N LEU A 877 -11.29 1.80 -24.44
CA LEU A 877 -12.14 2.13 -25.56
C LEU A 877 -11.67 3.43 -26.22
N ASN A 878 -11.43 3.40 -27.52
CA ASN A 878 -11.15 4.61 -28.27
C ASN A 878 -12.44 5.43 -28.38
N SER A 879 -12.54 6.54 -27.66
CA SER A 879 -13.50 7.59 -27.97
C SER A 879 -13.13 8.10 -29.38
N GLY A 880 -14.03 7.88 -30.35
CA GLY A 880 -13.72 8.17 -31.76
C GLY A 880 -13.44 9.62 -32.05
N THR A 881 -12.18 10.03 -31.92
CA THR A 881 -11.46 11.10 -32.62
C THR A 881 -9.98 10.99 -32.28
N ASP A 882 -9.18 10.63 -33.27
CA ASP A 882 -7.74 10.86 -33.40
C ASP A 882 -6.82 10.59 -32.16
N VAL A 883 -6.66 9.33 -31.79
CA VAL A 883 -5.43 8.85 -31.16
C VAL A 883 -4.79 7.91 -32.18
N PRO A 884 -3.48 8.04 -32.47
CA PRO A 884 -2.81 7.14 -33.40
C PRO A 884 -2.96 5.71 -32.88
N GLU A 885 -3.57 4.84 -33.70
CA GLU A 885 -3.54 3.40 -33.50
C GLU A 885 -2.09 2.98 -33.26
N PHE A 886 -1.83 2.25 -32.15
CA PHE A 886 -0.66 1.40 -32.10
C PHE A 886 -0.95 0.24 -33.04
N PRO A 887 -0.25 0.12 -34.15
CA PRO A 887 -0.46 -1.01 -35.06
C PRO A 887 -0.14 -2.28 -34.28
N GLY A 888 -0.96 -3.32 -34.52
CA GLY A 888 -0.67 -4.67 -34.09
C GLY A 888 0.77 -5.04 -34.40
N VAL A 889 1.34 -5.90 -33.56
CA VAL A 889 2.72 -6.39 -33.58
C VAL A 889 3.24 -6.59 -35.00
N VAL A 890 3.88 -5.56 -35.55
CA VAL A 890 4.79 -5.69 -36.66
C VAL A 890 6.15 -6.00 -36.04
N ALA A 891 6.91 -6.91 -36.63
CA ALA A 891 8.19 -7.38 -36.13
C ALA A 891 9.03 -6.26 -35.49
N GLU A 892 9.49 -6.49 -34.27
CA GLU A 892 10.21 -5.50 -33.47
C GLU A 892 11.37 -4.89 -34.24
N ALA A 893 11.20 -3.61 -34.57
CA ALA A 893 12.35 -2.82 -34.97
C ALA A 893 13.22 -2.64 -33.71
N THR A 894 14.45 -3.10 -33.77
CA THR A 894 15.38 -2.91 -32.66
C THR A 894 16.13 -1.60 -32.79
N VAL A 895 16.19 -0.79 -31.74
CA VAL A 895 17.06 0.38 -31.65
C VAL A 895 17.92 0.26 -30.38
N SER A 896 19.19 0.55 -30.50
CA SER A 896 20.14 0.60 -29.41
C SER A 896 20.85 1.93 -29.35
N VAL A 897 21.23 2.39 -28.17
CA VAL A 897 21.98 3.64 -27.95
C VAL A 897 23.28 3.33 -27.23
N TYR A 898 24.40 3.82 -27.73
CA TYR A 898 25.71 3.69 -27.07
C TYR A 898 26.59 4.94 -27.26
N PRO A 899 27.42 5.31 -26.28
CA PRO A 899 27.46 4.75 -24.95
C PRO A 899 26.16 5.03 -24.21
N ASN A 900 25.75 4.11 -23.32
CA ASN A 900 24.65 4.32 -22.40
C ASN A 900 25.12 3.88 -21.01
N PRO A 901 25.36 4.79 -20.09
CA PRO A 901 25.05 6.24 -20.13
C PRO A 901 25.88 7.07 -21.14
N ALA A 902 25.23 8.13 -21.67
CA ALA A 902 25.84 9.10 -22.59
C ALA A 902 26.23 10.39 -21.85
N TYR A 903 27.26 11.10 -22.33
CA TYR A 903 27.67 12.38 -21.71
C TYR A 903 27.32 13.58 -22.61
N THR A 904 27.98 13.71 -23.75
CA THR A 904 27.76 14.82 -24.69
C THR A 904 27.18 14.35 -26.01
N GLN A 905 27.41 13.09 -26.37
CA GLN A 905 26.97 12.46 -27.61
C GLN A 905 26.66 10.98 -27.37
N ALA A 906 25.70 10.46 -28.08
CA ALA A 906 25.46 9.03 -28.23
C ALA A 906 25.17 8.67 -29.69
N VAL A 907 25.38 7.41 -30.03
CA VAL A 907 25.04 6.86 -31.35
C VAL A 907 23.84 5.93 -31.18
N ALA A 908 22.77 6.19 -31.93
CA ALA A 908 21.65 5.27 -32.04
C ALA A 908 21.82 4.41 -33.31
N ARG A 909 21.75 3.08 -33.08
CA ARG A 909 21.79 2.08 -34.16
C ARG A 909 20.42 1.43 -34.32
N PHE A 910 19.93 1.37 -35.57
CA PHE A 910 18.61 0.80 -35.91
C PHE A 910 18.60 0.26 -37.34
N GLU A 911 17.59 -0.57 -37.65
CA GLU A 911 17.37 -1.10 -39.00
C GLU A 911 16.24 -0.34 -39.71
N ALA A 912 16.50 0.21 -40.92
CA ALA A 912 15.52 0.84 -41.79
C ALA A 912 15.07 -0.12 -42.89
N GLU A 913 13.80 -0.07 -43.29
CA GLU A 913 13.28 -0.83 -44.42
C GLU A 913 13.32 -0.09 -45.74
N GLY A 914 13.68 1.18 -45.74
CA GLY A 914 13.79 1.99 -46.91
C GLY A 914 12.48 2.45 -47.56
N ASN A 915 11.36 2.19 -46.87
CA ASN A 915 10.03 2.38 -47.42
C ASN A 915 9.45 3.79 -47.23
N ALA A 916 9.86 4.49 -46.14
CA ALA A 916 9.32 5.79 -45.75
C ALA A 916 10.43 6.72 -45.18
N ASN A 917 10.06 7.94 -44.87
CA ASN A 917 10.95 8.85 -44.17
C ASN A 917 11.19 8.36 -42.75
N VAL A 918 12.46 8.44 -42.34
CA VAL A 918 12.90 8.11 -40.97
C VAL A 918 13.02 9.40 -40.19
N SER A 919 12.55 9.38 -38.98
CA SER A 919 12.74 10.45 -37.98
C SER A 919 13.08 9.90 -36.63
N TYR A 920 13.79 10.66 -35.80
CA TYR A 920 13.91 10.34 -34.39
C TYR A 920 13.34 11.44 -33.52
N GLN A 921 12.91 11.01 -32.35
CA GLN A 921 12.38 11.84 -31.28
C GLN A 921 12.97 11.37 -29.96
N VAL A 922 13.35 12.31 -29.10
CA VAL A 922 13.77 12.04 -27.73
C VAL A 922 12.73 12.63 -26.78
N PHE A 923 12.29 11.81 -25.86
CA PHE A 923 11.34 12.19 -24.82
C PHE A 923 12.01 12.09 -23.46
N ASP A 924 11.66 13.01 -22.57
CA ASP A 924 11.93 12.83 -21.14
C ASP A 924 10.95 11.77 -20.54
N LEU A 925 11.18 11.37 -19.30
CA LEU A 925 10.31 10.39 -18.63
C LEU A 925 8.86 10.86 -18.41
N MET A 926 8.59 12.15 -18.60
CA MET A 926 7.23 12.71 -18.55
C MET A 926 6.53 12.64 -19.92
N GLY A 927 7.18 12.05 -20.93
CA GLY A 927 6.64 11.98 -22.30
C GLY A 927 6.73 13.30 -23.07
N ARG A 928 7.40 14.31 -22.51
CA ARG A 928 7.63 15.57 -23.23
C ARG A 928 8.74 15.38 -24.25
N MET A 929 8.48 15.72 -25.50
CA MET A 929 9.48 15.70 -26.57
C MET A 929 10.51 16.81 -26.33
N VAL A 930 11.77 16.40 -26.09
CA VAL A 930 12.89 17.33 -25.84
C VAL A 930 13.77 17.52 -27.07
N MET A 931 13.70 16.57 -28.01
CA MET A 931 14.46 16.66 -29.28
C MET A 931 13.71 15.90 -30.38
N SER A 932 13.82 16.41 -31.64
CA SER A 932 13.26 15.73 -32.80
C SER A 932 14.06 16.12 -34.06
N GLN A 933 14.31 15.14 -34.91
CA GLN A 933 14.95 15.39 -36.21
C GLN A 933 14.38 14.44 -37.28
N ASN A 934 14.11 14.99 -38.45
CA ASN A 934 13.76 14.21 -39.63
C ASN A 934 15.05 13.89 -40.41
N LEU A 935 15.31 12.61 -40.63
CA LEU A 935 16.50 12.10 -41.35
C LEU A 935 16.25 11.91 -42.85
N GLY A 936 15.00 12.10 -43.28
CA GLY A 936 14.61 11.80 -44.66
C GLY A 936 14.47 10.31 -44.90
N ARG A 937 14.48 9.91 -46.17
CA ARG A 937 14.39 8.50 -46.55
C ARG A 937 15.80 7.87 -46.54
N LEU A 938 15.98 6.84 -45.75
CA LEU A 938 17.21 6.07 -45.66
C LEU A 938 17.08 4.80 -46.51
N SER A 939 18.18 4.21 -46.90
CA SER A 939 18.20 2.91 -47.61
C SER A 939 17.84 1.79 -46.66
N GLU A 940 17.38 0.65 -47.19
CA GLU A 940 17.22 -0.56 -46.40
C GLU A 940 18.56 -0.99 -45.77
N GLY A 941 18.50 -1.39 -44.47
CA GLY A 941 19.65 -1.91 -43.72
C GLY A 941 19.93 -1.15 -42.43
N SER A 942 21.09 -1.46 -41.82
CA SER A 942 21.53 -0.90 -40.56
C SER A 942 22.05 0.52 -40.69
N HIS A 943 21.57 1.41 -39.85
CA HIS A 943 21.98 2.82 -39.79
C HIS A 943 22.45 3.21 -38.40
N GLU A 944 23.39 4.14 -38.35
CA GLU A 944 23.89 4.78 -37.16
C GLU A 944 23.68 6.29 -37.27
N ILE A 945 23.11 6.90 -36.23
CA ILE A 945 22.92 8.35 -36.14
C ILE A 945 23.52 8.88 -34.86
N GLU A 946 24.21 10.00 -34.95
CA GLU A 946 24.72 10.71 -33.78
C GLU A 946 23.60 11.59 -33.20
N ILE A 947 23.40 11.47 -31.89
CA ILE A 947 22.48 12.30 -31.12
C ILE A 947 23.32 13.19 -30.19
N ASN A 948 23.21 14.51 -30.40
CA ASN A 948 23.86 15.48 -29.53
C ASN A 948 23.10 15.64 -28.23
N MET A 949 23.72 15.38 -27.08
CA MET A 949 23.14 15.41 -25.77
C MET A 949 23.44 16.69 -24.97
N VAL A 950 24.17 17.65 -25.54
CA VAL A 950 24.67 18.86 -24.82
C VAL A 950 23.55 19.68 -24.22
N ASP A 951 22.36 19.69 -24.83
CA ASP A 951 21.21 20.44 -24.37
C ASP A 951 20.29 19.61 -23.45
N LEU A 952 20.62 18.34 -23.15
CA LEU A 952 19.85 17.49 -22.27
C LEU A 952 20.42 17.53 -20.86
N SER A 953 19.54 17.70 -19.89
CA SER A 953 19.92 17.60 -18.47
C SER A 953 20.25 16.15 -18.11
N THR A 954 21.07 15.94 -17.08
CA THR A 954 21.29 14.60 -16.51
C THR A 954 19.95 13.94 -16.17
N GLY A 955 19.72 12.75 -16.72
CA GLY A 955 18.46 12.05 -16.55
C GLY A 955 18.23 10.88 -17.50
N SER A 956 17.10 10.20 -17.36
CA SER A 956 16.67 9.14 -18.27
C SER A 956 15.81 9.70 -19.38
N TYR A 957 16.03 9.19 -20.59
CA TYR A 957 15.31 9.59 -21.78
C TYR A 957 14.88 8.37 -22.60
N ILE A 958 13.86 8.55 -23.43
CA ILE A 958 13.38 7.55 -24.39
C ILE A 958 13.68 8.08 -25.79
N LEU A 959 14.44 7.31 -26.54
CA LEU A 959 14.63 7.53 -27.99
C LEU A 959 13.57 6.73 -28.73
N ARG A 960 12.88 7.38 -29.64
CA ARG A 960 11.97 6.79 -30.62
C ARG A 960 12.51 7.04 -32.01
N ILE A 961 12.69 5.97 -32.77
CA ILE A 961 12.92 6.01 -34.21
C ILE A 961 11.61 5.65 -34.91
N SER A 962 11.21 6.41 -35.91
CA SER A 962 9.98 6.16 -36.68
C SER A 962 10.28 6.15 -38.18
N GLU A 963 9.74 5.14 -38.88
CA GLU A 963 9.77 5.01 -40.36
C GLU A 963 8.34 4.70 -40.82
N GLY A 964 7.63 5.69 -41.41
CA GLY A 964 6.23 5.56 -41.76
C GLY A 964 5.35 5.20 -40.53
N THR A 965 4.70 4.05 -40.57
CA THR A 965 3.89 3.52 -39.47
C THR A 965 4.69 2.68 -38.46
N ARG A 966 5.94 2.39 -38.76
CA ARG A 966 6.85 1.58 -37.93
C ARG A 966 7.60 2.45 -36.92
N SER A 967 7.78 1.97 -35.70
CA SER A 967 8.63 2.67 -34.74
C SER A 967 9.34 1.70 -33.80
N ALA A 968 10.55 2.08 -33.37
CA ALA A 968 11.32 1.41 -32.34
C ALA A 968 11.63 2.39 -31.22
N THR A 969 11.66 1.91 -29.99
CA THR A 969 11.99 2.74 -28.83
C THR A 969 13.07 2.08 -27.98
N THR A 970 13.94 2.88 -27.38
CA THR A 970 14.90 2.43 -26.37
C THR A 970 15.10 3.50 -25.30
N LYS A 971 15.42 3.08 -24.10
CA LYS A 971 15.74 3.97 -22.98
C LYS A 971 17.24 4.17 -22.90
N PHE A 972 17.68 5.40 -22.63
CA PHE A 972 19.08 5.72 -22.38
C PHE A 972 19.22 6.76 -21.26
N LEU A 973 20.43 6.82 -20.72
CA LEU A 973 20.79 7.71 -19.62
C LEU A 973 21.74 8.80 -20.14
N VAL A 974 21.55 10.03 -19.70
CA VAL A 974 22.44 11.18 -19.89
C VAL A 974 23.02 11.61 -18.56
N TYR A 975 24.35 11.77 -18.51
CA TYR A 975 25.07 12.24 -17.33
C TYR A 975 25.52 13.68 -17.49
#